data_d09967706da8c6f9bf109fe5e9754e41
#
_entry.id   d09967706da8c6f9bf109fe5e9754e41
#
_cell.length_a   1.000
_cell.length_b   1.000
_cell.length_c   1.000
_cell.angle_alpha   90.00
_cell.angle_beta   90.00
_cell.angle_gamma   90.00
#
_symmetry.space_group_name_H-M   'P 1'
#
loop_
_entity.id
_entity.type
_entity.pdbx_description
1 polymer ?
#
loop_
_entity_poly.entity_id
_entity_poly.type
_entity_poly.pdbx_seq_one_letter_code
_entity_poly.pdbx_strand_id
1 'polypeptide(L)'
;EGYMNQSAGLAGPQHEIKNKLIELMGKDKTETFFAEWRKNHFTKRDVDSLAAWGFNSIRLPMHYNLMTLPIEDEPIAGENTWIEEGFTIIDNLLEWARPHNMYVILDMHAAPGGQGYNADISDYDSSKASLWESTANQNKLVALWKKIAERYKDNEWIGGYDLINETNWDLPGGTLLRQVFERITTAIREVDKNHIIYIEGNDYANNFTGLTPPWDDNMVYSFHKYWSTVNDDDLDWILPMRDQQNVPLWMGESGENSNTWYTRFISLLEKNDVGWAWWTIKKVGDIDSPFSVKLNPGYQKILDYWKGEGDKPTEEEAYAAMMKLADNLLIENCLYRKDIPDAMFRQTTTDDVIPYSEKQSIPGRIDLSDYDLGKNNFAYYDTTVSDNRENGEFSAWNSGWRYRNDGVDIEENNDLNNSNGKHIGFTNKGEWISYSVKVFQTGAYKAVARIASQETGGEFHLSLNDEDITTTQSITSTGGWTTFKNHSDINNIILDEGEHILKIHFDNDIPINISSIKFVRTGAASSVDFAAINGNTVSDEKSIELSFNQSVSSSSIESSKDDFSIVVNGLEKEINTISLSPNKQRKIIITLKENLLYSDEIVANYSGSSLKSNSGQELKSFSDLLINNTLQQRFVIPGKIEAEASKVKFGFGIEDTEDEGGGKNLGYTDAGDYADYLIYTNSSQPYSVDFRVAAQNGTGEIGLYIVDATGTREFEICTVETPKTDGWQTWTTVTANTKNIGKGIFTLRMKVLKGGFNLNWFEFKEPDSDGDGIKDSIDNCSDTPEGTAVDFTGCPIFTLPLDNNKVWVTSASCIGNTDGSIGLSV
;
A
#
# COMPACT_ATOMS: atom_id res chain seq x y z
N GLU A 1 -21.47 6.77 -17.88
CA GLU A 1 -22.28 5.59 -17.52
C GLU A 1 -22.07 5.22 -16.05
N GLY A 2 -20.85 4.82 -15.63
CA GLY A 2 -20.58 4.41 -14.26
C GLY A 2 -21.00 5.43 -13.22
N TYR A 3 -20.83 6.73 -13.48
CA TYR A 3 -21.26 7.78 -12.55
C TYR A 3 -22.79 7.84 -12.38
N MET A 4 -23.55 7.67 -13.46
CA MET A 4 -25.01 7.60 -13.38
C MET A 4 -25.47 6.36 -12.63
N ASN A 5 -24.87 5.20 -12.88
CA ASN A 5 -25.16 3.96 -12.18
C ASN A 5 -24.87 4.08 -10.68
N GLN A 6 -23.64 4.44 -10.32
CA GLN A 6 -23.22 4.59 -8.92
C GLN A 6 -23.96 5.69 -8.17
N SER A 7 -24.14 6.87 -8.81
CA SER A 7 -24.72 8.04 -8.14
C SER A 7 -26.24 8.07 -8.14
N ALA A 8 -26.92 7.43 -9.10
CA ALA A 8 -28.38 7.46 -9.22
C ALA A 8 -29.05 6.09 -9.04
N GLY A 9 -28.29 5.02 -8.84
CA GLY A 9 -28.83 3.66 -8.73
C GLY A 9 -29.52 3.17 -9.98
N LEU A 10 -29.15 3.71 -11.16
CA LEU A 10 -29.58 3.23 -12.46
C LEU A 10 -28.71 2.06 -12.91
N ALA A 11 -29.30 1.10 -13.61
CA ALA A 11 -28.51 0.21 -14.46
C ALA A 11 -27.78 1.09 -15.49
N GLY A 12 -26.49 0.88 -15.72
CA GLY A 12 -25.70 1.78 -16.53
C GLY A 12 -25.70 1.58 -18.07
N PRO A 13 -26.51 0.66 -18.69
CA PRO A 13 -26.45 0.45 -20.13
C PRO A 13 -26.84 1.72 -20.88
N GLN A 14 -26.11 1.98 -21.98
CA GLN A 14 -26.26 3.20 -22.75
C GLN A 14 -27.69 3.40 -23.27
N HIS A 15 -28.36 2.32 -23.73
CA HIS A 15 -29.74 2.42 -24.22
C HIS A 15 -30.73 2.86 -23.13
N GLU A 16 -30.58 2.42 -21.87
CA GLU A 16 -31.42 2.84 -20.76
C GLU A 16 -31.17 4.30 -20.39
N ILE A 17 -29.90 4.73 -20.31
CA ILE A 17 -29.55 6.14 -20.08
C ILE A 17 -30.15 7.03 -21.17
N LYS A 18 -30.04 6.62 -22.45
CA LYS A 18 -30.61 7.34 -23.58
C LYS A 18 -32.12 7.45 -23.45
N ASN A 19 -32.83 6.38 -23.11
CA ASN A 19 -34.29 6.38 -22.91
C ASN A 19 -34.69 7.30 -21.76
N LYS A 20 -33.98 7.26 -20.61
CA LYS A 20 -34.22 8.18 -19.48
C LYS A 20 -34.07 9.65 -19.88
N LEU A 21 -33.07 9.97 -20.69
CA LEU A 21 -32.89 11.33 -21.21
C LEU A 21 -34.00 11.72 -22.21
N ILE A 22 -34.46 10.80 -23.06
CA ILE A 22 -35.59 11.04 -23.98
C ILE A 22 -36.87 11.32 -23.18
N GLU A 23 -37.15 10.58 -22.09
CA GLU A 23 -38.30 10.84 -21.22
C GLU A 23 -38.20 12.19 -20.49
N LEU A 24 -37.00 12.69 -20.26
CA LEU A 24 -36.75 13.92 -19.52
C LEU A 24 -36.75 15.17 -20.39
N MET A 25 -36.14 15.11 -21.59
CA MET A 25 -35.92 16.28 -22.44
C MET A 25 -36.28 16.10 -23.91
N GLY A 26 -36.88 14.97 -24.27
CA GLY A 26 -37.29 14.68 -25.66
C GLY A 26 -36.17 14.16 -26.54
N LYS A 27 -36.55 13.49 -27.65
CA LYS A 27 -35.63 12.80 -28.56
C LYS A 27 -34.59 13.74 -29.19
N ASP A 28 -35.05 14.85 -29.80
CA ASP A 28 -34.17 15.74 -30.58
C ASP A 28 -33.10 16.42 -29.69
N LYS A 29 -33.46 16.82 -28.45
CA LYS A 29 -32.53 17.38 -27.48
C LYS A 29 -31.55 16.33 -26.97
N THR A 30 -31.99 15.09 -26.79
CA THR A 30 -31.12 13.97 -26.39
C THR A 30 -30.10 13.65 -27.51
N GLU A 31 -30.51 13.58 -28.76
CA GLU A 31 -29.58 13.37 -29.90
C GLU A 31 -28.57 14.53 -30.01
N THR A 32 -29.03 15.77 -29.82
CA THR A 32 -28.13 16.94 -29.84
C THR A 32 -27.09 16.85 -28.68
N PHE A 33 -27.51 16.44 -27.47
CA PHE A 33 -26.61 16.24 -26.38
C PHE A 33 -25.54 15.18 -26.68
N PHE A 34 -25.95 14.01 -27.19
CA PHE A 34 -24.96 12.96 -27.50
C PHE A 34 -24.02 13.35 -28.64
N ALA A 35 -24.45 14.13 -29.60
CA ALA A 35 -23.58 14.69 -30.64
C ALA A 35 -22.54 15.64 -30.07
N GLU A 36 -22.92 16.57 -29.18
CA GLU A 36 -21.97 17.47 -28.52
C GLU A 36 -21.09 16.72 -27.50
N TRP A 37 -21.61 15.68 -26.83
CA TRP A 37 -20.82 14.83 -25.94
C TRP A 37 -19.69 14.13 -26.70
N ARG A 38 -19.97 13.46 -27.84
CA ARG A 38 -18.96 12.82 -28.69
C ARG A 38 -17.94 13.81 -29.25
N LYS A 39 -18.38 14.99 -29.64
CA LYS A 39 -17.50 16.05 -30.13
C LYS A 39 -16.51 16.57 -29.09
N ASN A 40 -16.92 16.66 -27.83
CA ASN A 40 -16.16 17.32 -26.77
C ASN A 40 -15.41 16.35 -25.85
N HIS A 41 -15.84 15.07 -25.78
CA HIS A 41 -15.29 14.10 -24.84
C HIS A 41 -13.81 13.78 -25.13
N PHE A 42 -13.46 13.59 -26.41
CA PHE A 42 -12.10 13.31 -26.82
C PHE A 42 -11.76 14.12 -28.08
N THR A 43 -10.75 14.98 -27.98
CA THR A 43 -10.41 15.97 -29.00
C THR A 43 -8.92 15.87 -29.36
N LYS A 44 -8.50 16.60 -30.41
CA LYS A 44 -7.07 16.72 -30.73
C LYS A 44 -6.21 17.16 -29.52
N ARG A 45 -6.72 18.03 -28.65
CA ARG A 45 -5.98 18.50 -27.47
C ARG A 45 -5.76 17.39 -26.44
N ASP A 46 -6.68 16.44 -26.35
CA ASP A 46 -6.51 15.24 -25.51
C ASP A 46 -5.36 14.37 -26.04
N VAL A 47 -5.32 14.14 -27.36
CA VAL A 47 -4.22 13.40 -28.03
C VAL A 47 -2.88 14.12 -27.84
N ASP A 48 -2.83 15.44 -28.05
CA ASP A 48 -1.63 16.24 -27.81
C ASP A 48 -1.13 16.09 -26.37
N SER A 49 -2.04 16.03 -25.36
CA SER A 49 -1.70 15.84 -23.95
C SER A 49 -1.14 14.46 -23.66
N LEU A 50 -1.80 13.42 -24.19
CA LEU A 50 -1.33 12.03 -24.03
C LEU A 50 0.09 11.87 -24.60
N ALA A 51 0.34 12.41 -25.81
CA ALA A 51 1.65 12.38 -26.43
C ALA A 51 2.71 13.13 -25.59
N ALA A 52 2.34 14.29 -25.03
CA ALA A 52 3.24 15.08 -24.17
C ALA A 52 3.59 14.37 -22.86
N TRP A 53 2.73 13.50 -22.33
CA TRP A 53 2.99 12.69 -21.13
C TRP A 53 3.83 11.45 -21.42
N GLY A 54 3.92 11.00 -22.68
CA GLY A 54 4.72 9.84 -23.08
C GLY A 54 3.92 8.63 -23.55
N PHE A 55 2.60 8.72 -23.65
CA PHE A 55 1.80 7.64 -24.26
C PHE A 55 2.13 7.49 -25.75
N ASN A 56 2.17 6.25 -26.22
CA ASN A 56 2.47 5.88 -27.61
C ASN A 56 1.32 5.16 -28.32
N SER A 57 0.22 4.91 -27.61
CA SER A 57 -0.99 4.28 -28.15
C SER A 57 -2.25 4.76 -27.45
N ILE A 58 -3.39 4.56 -28.14
CA ILE A 58 -4.74 4.82 -27.64
C ILE A 58 -5.57 3.59 -27.96
N ARG A 59 -6.18 2.96 -26.95
CA ARG A 59 -7.25 1.99 -27.12
C ARG A 59 -8.57 2.76 -27.22
N LEU A 60 -9.30 2.58 -28.33
CA LEU A 60 -10.55 3.29 -28.61
C LEU A 60 -11.75 2.36 -28.36
N PRO A 61 -12.49 2.51 -27.26
CA PRO A 61 -13.72 1.78 -27.02
C PRO A 61 -14.81 2.20 -28.04
N MET A 62 -15.33 1.25 -28.81
CA MET A 62 -16.31 1.49 -29.84
C MET A 62 -17.65 0.83 -29.53
N HIS A 63 -18.73 1.52 -29.79
CA HIS A 63 -20.07 0.94 -29.81
C HIS A 63 -20.51 0.67 -31.25
N TYR A 64 -20.91 -0.56 -31.56
CA TYR A 64 -21.27 -0.99 -32.93
C TYR A 64 -22.34 -0.11 -33.59
N ASN A 65 -23.29 0.45 -32.81
CA ASN A 65 -24.42 1.22 -33.34
C ASN A 65 -24.04 2.59 -33.92
N LEU A 66 -22.80 3.03 -33.77
CA LEU A 66 -22.26 4.20 -34.48
C LEU A 66 -21.77 3.88 -35.89
N MET A 67 -21.68 2.58 -36.24
CA MET A 67 -21.15 2.11 -37.51
C MET A 67 -22.15 1.26 -38.33
N THR A 68 -23.17 0.67 -37.67
CA THR A 68 -24.23 -0.11 -38.33
C THR A 68 -25.51 -0.11 -37.46
N LEU A 69 -26.66 -0.37 -38.07
CA LEU A 69 -27.92 -0.50 -37.35
C LEU A 69 -27.98 -1.82 -36.55
N PRO A 70 -28.72 -1.88 -35.45
CA PRO A 70 -29.13 -3.14 -34.82
C PRO A 70 -29.87 -4.05 -35.80
N ILE A 71 -29.81 -5.37 -35.57
CA ILE A 71 -30.43 -6.34 -36.49
C ILE A 71 -31.94 -6.15 -36.67
N GLU A 72 -32.61 -5.68 -35.66
CA GLU A 72 -34.04 -5.41 -35.66
C GLU A 72 -34.45 -4.16 -36.45
N ASP A 73 -33.53 -3.21 -36.61
CA ASP A 73 -33.77 -1.94 -37.30
C ASP A 73 -33.29 -1.96 -38.78
N GLU A 74 -32.68 -3.08 -39.21
CA GLU A 74 -32.25 -3.22 -40.60
C GLU A 74 -33.45 -3.26 -41.56
N PRO A 75 -33.45 -2.42 -42.61
CA PRO A 75 -34.54 -2.41 -43.61
C PRO A 75 -34.77 -3.74 -44.31
N ILE A 76 -33.72 -4.53 -44.47
CA ILE A 76 -33.71 -5.87 -45.07
C ILE A 76 -32.99 -6.82 -44.15
N ALA A 77 -33.68 -7.83 -43.68
CA ALA A 77 -33.10 -8.81 -42.74
C ALA A 77 -31.88 -9.52 -43.36
N GLY A 78 -30.77 -9.54 -42.61
CA GLY A 78 -29.52 -10.14 -43.04
C GLY A 78 -28.60 -9.23 -43.83
N GLU A 79 -29.03 -8.02 -44.22
CA GLU A 79 -28.15 -6.98 -44.76
C GLU A 79 -27.55 -6.09 -43.66
N ASN A 80 -26.61 -5.21 -44.02
CA ASN A 80 -25.97 -4.29 -43.12
C ASN A 80 -26.01 -2.87 -43.64
N THR A 81 -26.69 -1.99 -42.94
CA THR A 81 -26.69 -0.54 -43.22
C THR A 81 -25.50 0.09 -42.51
N TRP A 82 -24.58 0.66 -43.28
CA TRP A 82 -23.39 1.30 -42.70
C TRP A 82 -23.67 2.76 -42.34
N ILE A 83 -23.19 3.19 -41.18
CA ILE A 83 -23.28 4.54 -40.62
C ILE A 83 -21.88 5.14 -40.59
N GLU A 84 -21.69 6.30 -41.24
CA GLU A 84 -20.35 6.91 -41.35
C GLU A 84 -19.87 7.63 -40.05
N GLU A 85 -20.74 7.84 -39.07
CA GLU A 85 -20.39 8.58 -37.85
C GLU A 85 -19.21 7.93 -37.09
N GLY A 86 -19.28 6.65 -36.79
CA GLY A 86 -18.20 5.93 -36.10
C GLY A 86 -16.89 5.92 -36.88
N PHE A 87 -16.99 5.71 -38.22
CA PHE A 87 -15.80 5.76 -39.11
C PHE A 87 -15.18 7.16 -39.15
N THR A 88 -15.98 8.23 -39.14
CA THR A 88 -15.49 9.62 -39.10
C THR A 88 -14.74 9.90 -37.80
N ILE A 89 -15.23 9.37 -36.67
CA ILE A 89 -14.55 9.50 -35.35
C ILE A 89 -13.15 8.82 -35.40
N ILE A 90 -13.08 7.61 -35.95
CA ILE A 90 -11.82 6.88 -36.12
C ILE A 90 -10.86 7.65 -37.03
N ASP A 91 -11.36 8.15 -38.20
CA ASP A 91 -10.54 8.90 -39.15
C ASP A 91 -9.93 10.16 -38.49
N ASN A 92 -10.74 10.91 -37.75
CA ASN A 92 -10.27 12.09 -37.00
C ASN A 92 -9.21 11.73 -35.96
N LEU A 93 -9.43 10.67 -35.20
CA LEU A 93 -8.45 10.20 -34.20
C LEU A 93 -7.11 9.82 -34.83
N LEU A 94 -7.15 9.10 -35.96
CA LEU A 94 -5.94 8.74 -36.71
C LEU A 94 -5.21 9.97 -37.25
N GLU A 95 -5.94 10.98 -37.74
CA GLU A 95 -5.35 12.26 -38.16
C GLU A 95 -4.63 12.98 -37.01
N TRP A 96 -5.21 12.95 -35.81
CA TRP A 96 -4.61 13.58 -34.62
C TRP A 96 -3.44 12.78 -34.03
N ALA A 97 -3.51 11.44 -34.04
CA ALA A 97 -2.50 10.54 -33.47
C ALA A 97 -1.23 10.44 -34.32
N ARG A 98 -1.37 10.44 -35.66
CA ARG A 98 -0.27 10.30 -36.62
C ARG A 98 0.89 11.26 -36.44
N PRO A 99 0.71 12.60 -36.21
CA PRO A 99 1.83 13.52 -35.99
C PRO A 99 2.66 13.21 -34.75
N HIS A 100 2.10 12.46 -33.81
CA HIS A 100 2.74 12.05 -32.55
C HIS A 100 3.34 10.64 -32.59
N ASN A 101 3.25 9.95 -33.72
CA ASN A 101 3.62 8.53 -33.87
C ASN A 101 2.89 7.62 -32.86
N MET A 102 1.61 7.91 -32.61
CA MET A 102 0.76 7.12 -31.71
C MET A 102 -0.08 6.13 -32.51
N TYR A 103 -0.12 4.89 -32.04
CA TYR A 103 -0.98 3.84 -32.60
C TYR A 103 -2.39 3.91 -32.01
N VAL A 104 -3.40 3.56 -32.81
CA VAL A 104 -4.78 3.42 -32.37
C VAL A 104 -5.18 1.94 -32.43
N ILE A 105 -5.56 1.37 -31.29
CA ILE A 105 -6.11 0.02 -31.18
C ILE A 105 -7.63 0.15 -31.14
N LEU A 106 -8.31 -0.46 -32.11
CA LEU A 106 -9.77 -0.40 -32.23
C LEU A 106 -10.38 -1.52 -31.39
N ASP A 107 -11.13 -1.17 -30.36
CA ASP A 107 -11.77 -2.10 -29.44
C ASP A 107 -13.29 -2.13 -29.65
N MET A 108 -13.86 -3.32 -29.92
CA MET A 108 -15.32 -3.50 -29.96
C MET A 108 -15.87 -3.64 -28.54
N HIS A 109 -16.04 -2.52 -27.88
CA HIS A 109 -16.43 -2.44 -26.47
C HIS A 109 -17.90 -2.83 -26.22
N ALA A 110 -18.79 -2.54 -27.17
CA ALA A 110 -20.18 -3.01 -27.17
C ALA A 110 -20.52 -3.62 -28.56
N ALA A 111 -20.65 -4.94 -28.60
CA ALA A 111 -20.92 -5.73 -29.77
C ALA A 111 -22.42 -5.85 -30.06
N PRO A 112 -22.85 -6.16 -31.34
CA PRO A 112 -24.26 -6.37 -31.66
C PRO A 112 -24.93 -7.40 -30.74
N GLY A 113 -25.97 -6.99 -30.04
CA GLY A 113 -26.72 -7.80 -29.09
C GLY A 113 -26.13 -7.84 -27.67
N GLY A 114 -24.93 -7.28 -27.43
CA GLY A 114 -24.23 -7.33 -26.16
C GLY A 114 -23.50 -8.64 -25.91
N GLN A 115 -22.26 -8.58 -25.45
CA GLN A 115 -21.37 -9.73 -25.26
C GLN A 115 -21.28 -10.21 -23.81
N GLY A 116 -21.90 -9.52 -22.86
CA GLY A 116 -21.81 -9.86 -21.43
C GLY A 116 -23.08 -9.60 -20.64
N TYR A 117 -23.27 -10.32 -19.54
CA TYR A 117 -24.38 -10.07 -18.60
C TYR A 117 -24.26 -8.71 -17.91
N ASN A 118 -23.05 -8.18 -17.76
CA ASN A 118 -22.86 -6.83 -17.26
C ASN A 118 -23.22 -5.83 -18.35
N ALA A 119 -24.47 -5.35 -18.29
CA ALA A 119 -25.05 -4.46 -19.29
C ALA A 119 -24.37 -3.08 -19.32
N ASP A 120 -23.78 -2.65 -18.22
CA ASP A 120 -23.05 -1.38 -18.11
C ASP A 120 -21.82 -1.35 -19.04
N ILE A 121 -21.22 -2.52 -19.28
CA ILE A 121 -20.07 -2.69 -20.19
C ILE A 121 -20.51 -2.96 -21.61
N SER A 122 -21.47 -3.89 -21.78
CA SER A 122 -21.81 -4.48 -23.07
C SER A 122 -23.01 -3.86 -23.81
N ASP A 123 -23.73 -2.94 -23.15
CA ASP A 123 -25.04 -2.43 -23.56
C ASP A 123 -26.06 -3.54 -23.87
N TYR A 124 -25.96 -4.67 -23.14
CA TYR A 124 -26.86 -5.80 -23.30
C TYR A 124 -28.29 -5.45 -22.86
N ASP A 125 -29.27 -5.69 -23.76
CA ASP A 125 -30.70 -5.58 -23.49
C ASP A 125 -31.28 -6.98 -23.27
N SER A 126 -31.57 -7.33 -22.02
CA SER A 126 -32.08 -8.66 -21.64
C SER A 126 -33.46 -9.00 -22.22
N SER A 127 -34.15 -8.04 -22.83
CA SER A 127 -35.40 -8.30 -23.59
C SER A 127 -35.13 -8.82 -25.03
N LYS A 128 -33.86 -8.84 -25.46
CA LYS A 128 -33.41 -9.26 -26.80
C LYS A 128 -32.40 -10.39 -26.71
N ALA A 129 -32.16 -11.04 -27.85
CA ALA A 129 -31.14 -12.07 -27.94
C ALA A 129 -29.72 -11.44 -27.91
N SER A 130 -28.87 -11.93 -27.04
CA SER A 130 -27.46 -11.54 -26.94
C SER A 130 -26.65 -11.88 -28.21
N LEU A 131 -25.37 -11.44 -28.23
CA LEU A 131 -24.42 -11.87 -29.26
C LEU A 131 -24.32 -13.41 -29.32
N TRP A 132 -24.36 -14.07 -28.19
CA TRP A 132 -24.14 -15.54 -28.06
C TRP A 132 -25.36 -16.35 -28.45
N GLU A 133 -26.54 -15.81 -28.28
CA GLU A 133 -27.83 -16.45 -28.59
C GLU A 133 -28.31 -16.19 -30.04
N SER A 134 -27.72 -15.22 -30.74
CA SER A 134 -28.14 -14.78 -32.07
C SER A 134 -27.06 -14.93 -33.13
N THR A 135 -27.23 -15.91 -34.06
CA THR A 135 -26.37 -16.02 -35.27
C THR A 135 -26.42 -14.74 -36.12
N ALA A 136 -27.55 -14.02 -36.14
CA ALA A 136 -27.64 -12.76 -36.88
C ALA A 136 -26.74 -11.67 -36.26
N ASN A 137 -26.69 -11.53 -34.95
CA ASN A 137 -25.75 -10.63 -34.25
C ASN A 137 -24.29 -11.01 -34.52
N GLN A 138 -23.95 -12.30 -34.43
CA GLN A 138 -22.60 -12.80 -34.76
C GLN A 138 -22.21 -12.48 -36.23
N ASN A 139 -23.14 -12.71 -37.19
CA ASN A 139 -22.89 -12.41 -38.61
C ASN A 139 -22.68 -10.90 -38.83
N LYS A 140 -23.45 -10.07 -38.13
CA LYS A 140 -23.31 -8.60 -38.16
C LYS A 140 -21.94 -8.17 -37.62
N LEU A 141 -21.49 -8.73 -36.50
CA LEU A 141 -20.17 -8.46 -35.91
C LEU A 141 -19.04 -8.86 -36.86
N VAL A 142 -19.13 -10.03 -37.49
CA VAL A 142 -18.15 -10.50 -38.48
C VAL A 142 -18.11 -9.54 -39.71
N ALA A 143 -19.28 -9.12 -40.21
CA ALA A 143 -19.34 -8.19 -41.34
C ALA A 143 -18.82 -6.79 -40.97
N LEU A 144 -19.08 -6.33 -39.73
CA LEU A 144 -18.59 -5.05 -39.26
C LEU A 144 -17.06 -5.04 -39.15
N TRP A 145 -16.45 -6.06 -38.56
CA TRP A 145 -15.00 -6.16 -38.50
C TRP A 145 -14.35 -6.26 -39.90
N LYS A 146 -14.94 -7.02 -40.83
CA LYS A 146 -14.47 -7.02 -42.19
C LYS A 146 -14.54 -5.63 -42.82
N LYS A 147 -15.63 -4.87 -42.61
CA LYS A 147 -15.80 -3.50 -43.09
C LYS A 147 -14.77 -2.53 -42.51
N ILE A 148 -14.50 -2.64 -41.22
CA ILE A 148 -13.45 -1.87 -40.53
C ILE A 148 -12.07 -2.19 -41.13
N ALA A 149 -11.72 -3.47 -41.21
CA ALA A 149 -10.45 -3.92 -41.78
C ALA A 149 -10.28 -3.52 -43.24
N GLU A 150 -11.34 -3.61 -44.08
CA GLU A 150 -11.32 -3.17 -45.48
C GLU A 150 -11.01 -1.68 -45.64
N ARG A 151 -11.51 -0.83 -44.68
CA ARG A 151 -11.26 0.62 -44.68
C ARG A 151 -9.84 0.97 -44.26
N TYR A 152 -9.30 0.27 -43.24
CA TYR A 152 -8.06 0.66 -42.55
C TYR A 152 -6.85 -0.24 -42.88
N LYS A 153 -6.95 -1.28 -43.69
CA LYS A 153 -5.88 -2.26 -44.00
C LYS A 153 -4.53 -1.67 -44.44
N ASP A 154 -4.54 -0.46 -44.99
CA ASP A 154 -3.36 0.23 -45.51
C ASP A 154 -2.92 1.39 -44.55
N ASN A 155 -3.54 1.54 -43.38
CA ASN A 155 -3.24 2.59 -42.42
C ASN A 155 -2.28 2.10 -41.34
N GLU A 156 -1.01 2.45 -41.47
CA GLU A 156 0.06 2.04 -40.54
C GLU A 156 -0.08 2.51 -39.08
N TRP A 157 -1.01 3.45 -38.80
CA TRP A 157 -1.29 3.96 -37.45
C TRP A 157 -2.40 3.19 -36.73
N ILE A 158 -3.03 2.25 -37.34
CA ILE A 158 -3.84 1.24 -36.66
C ILE A 158 -2.89 0.24 -36.00
N GLY A 159 -2.91 0.18 -34.65
CA GLY A 159 -2.11 -0.76 -33.86
C GLY A 159 -2.68 -2.18 -33.90
N GLY A 160 -3.96 -2.33 -34.21
CA GLY A 160 -4.65 -3.60 -34.35
C GLY A 160 -6.14 -3.53 -34.00
N TYR A 161 -6.75 -4.69 -33.97
CA TYR A 161 -8.18 -4.92 -33.81
C TYR A 161 -8.42 -5.76 -32.54
N ASP A 162 -9.00 -5.17 -31.50
CA ASP A 162 -9.43 -5.82 -30.28
C ASP A 162 -10.88 -6.27 -30.45
N LEU A 163 -11.07 -7.56 -30.67
CA LEU A 163 -12.25 -8.07 -31.37
C LEU A 163 -13.54 -8.01 -30.56
N ILE A 164 -13.50 -8.27 -29.26
CA ILE A 164 -14.65 -8.23 -28.36
C ILE A 164 -14.15 -7.94 -26.95
N ASN A 165 -14.56 -6.80 -26.39
CA ASN A 165 -14.24 -6.41 -25.02
C ASN A 165 -14.98 -7.26 -23.98
N GLU A 166 -14.31 -7.62 -22.90
CA GLU A 166 -14.84 -8.15 -21.63
C GLU A 166 -16.06 -9.06 -21.77
N THR A 167 -15.92 -10.14 -22.51
CA THR A 167 -16.96 -11.18 -22.53
C THR A 167 -17.20 -11.69 -21.09
N ASN A 168 -18.47 -11.69 -20.70
CA ASN A 168 -18.94 -12.24 -19.42
C ASN A 168 -20.24 -12.99 -19.65
N TRP A 169 -20.11 -14.24 -20.14
CA TRP A 169 -21.26 -15.09 -20.52
C TRP A 169 -20.99 -16.54 -20.21
N ASP A 170 -22.04 -17.36 -20.05
CA ASP A 170 -21.90 -18.80 -19.89
C ASP A 170 -21.48 -19.45 -21.23
N LEU A 171 -20.18 -19.61 -21.40
CA LEU A 171 -19.53 -20.13 -22.60
C LEU A 171 -18.63 -21.34 -22.24
N PRO A 172 -19.24 -22.50 -21.95
CA PRO A 172 -18.51 -23.65 -21.43
C PRO A 172 -17.37 -24.10 -22.35
N GLY A 173 -16.16 -24.17 -21.79
CA GLY A 173 -14.94 -24.55 -22.49
C GLY A 173 -14.47 -23.57 -23.58
N GLY A 174 -15.03 -22.36 -23.66
CA GLY A 174 -14.64 -21.31 -24.60
C GLY A 174 -14.94 -21.63 -26.07
N THR A 175 -15.64 -22.72 -26.39
CA THR A 175 -15.81 -23.22 -27.76
C THR A 175 -16.54 -22.22 -28.66
N LEU A 176 -17.66 -21.67 -28.22
CA LEU A 176 -18.42 -20.69 -29.02
C LEU A 176 -17.65 -19.37 -29.14
N LEU A 177 -17.00 -18.93 -28.06
CA LEU A 177 -16.16 -17.73 -28.06
C LEU A 177 -15.06 -17.85 -29.13
N ARG A 178 -14.32 -18.96 -29.12
CA ARG A 178 -13.29 -19.23 -30.13
C ARG A 178 -13.86 -19.27 -31.54
N GLN A 179 -14.99 -19.93 -31.77
CA GLN A 179 -15.62 -20.00 -33.10
C GLN A 179 -15.98 -18.60 -33.65
N VAL A 180 -16.49 -17.73 -32.81
CA VAL A 180 -16.82 -16.35 -33.20
C VAL A 180 -15.51 -15.58 -33.50
N PHE A 181 -14.49 -15.65 -32.68
CA PHE A 181 -13.19 -15.04 -32.94
C PHE A 181 -12.54 -15.53 -34.25
N GLU A 182 -12.52 -16.84 -34.48
CA GLU A 182 -11.97 -17.43 -35.73
C GLU A 182 -12.73 -16.95 -36.98
N ARG A 183 -14.04 -16.82 -36.89
CA ARG A 183 -14.88 -16.27 -38.00
C ARG A 183 -14.54 -14.80 -38.27
N ILE A 184 -14.39 -13.98 -37.22
CA ILE A 184 -14.02 -12.58 -37.36
C ILE A 184 -12.60 -12.49 -37.94
N THR A 185 -11.64 -13.21 -37.38
CA THR A 185 -10.25 -13.23 -37.85
C THR A 185 -10.18 -13.63 -39.34
N THR A 186 -10.91 -14.68 -39.76
CA THR A 186 -10.97 -15.12 -41.14
C THR A 186 -11.49 -14.01 -42.06
N ALA A 187 -12.55 -13.32 -41.67
CA ALA A 187 -13.14 -12.23 -42.47
C ALA A 187 -12.21 -11.00 -42.55
N ILE A 188 -11.50 -10.68 -41.48
CA ILE A 188 -10.46 -9.64 -41.51
C ILE A 188 -9.33 -10.06 -42.46
N ARG A 189 -8.82 -11.28 -42.37
CA ARG A 189 -7.68 -11.79 -43.15
C ARG A 189 -7.99 -11.93 -44.64
N GLU A 190 -9.27 -11.91 -45.05
CA GLU A 190 -9.63 -11.80 -46.47
C GLU A 190 -9.18 -10.47 -47.08
N VAL A 191 -9.14 -9.39 -46.28
CA VAL A 191 -8.88 -8.01 -46.79
C VAL A 191 -7.62 -7.39 -46.17
N ASP A 192 -7.23 -7.79 -44.96
CA ASP A 192 -6.09 -7.25 -44.19
C ASP A 192 -5.20 -8.37 -43.67
N LYS A 193 -3.93 -8.38 -44.11
CA LYS A 193 -2.93 -9.39 -43.72
C LYS A 193 -1.96 -8.93 -42.67
N ASN A 194 -2.01 -7.65 -42.26
CA ASN A 194 -0.91 -7.00 -41.56
C ASN A 194 -1.22 -6.63 -40.10
N HIS A 195 -2.44 -6.15 -39.82
CA HIS A 195 -2.77 -5.63 -38.49
C HIS A 195 -2.89 -6.75 -37.43
N ILE A 196 -2.53 -6.41 -36.24
CA ILE A 196 -2.56 -7.32 -35.07
C ILE A 196 -4.02 -7.61 -34.68
N ILE A 197 -4.28 -8.86 -34.30
CA ILE A 197 -5.56 -9.30 -33.74
C ILE A 197 -5.37 -9.46 -32.24
N TYR A 198 -6.10 -8.68 -31.44
CA TYR A 198 -6.16 -8.83 -29.99
C TYR A 198 -7.35 -9.69 -29.60
N ILE A 199 -7.12 -10.60 -28.67
CA ILE A 199 -8.12 -11.57 -28.17
C ILE A 199 -8.22 -11.46 -26.67
N GLU A 200 -9.42 -11.16 -26.19
CA GLU A 200 -9.73 -11.19 -24.76
C GLU A 200 -10.33 -12.53 -24.32
N GLY A 201 -10.06 -12.89 -23.07
CA GLY A 201 -10.69 -14.06 -22.45
C GLY A 201 -12.17 -13.82 -22.07
N ASN A 202 -12.87 -14.89 -21.66
CA ASN A 202 -14.14 -14.76 -20.95
C ASN A 202 -13.86 -14.24 -19.51
N ASP A 203 -14.89 -14.05 -18.70
CA ASP A 203 -14.80 -13.58 -17.33
C ASP A 203 -13.97 -12.27 -17.23
N TYR A 204 -14.44 -11.23 -17.96
CA TYR A 204 -13.81 -9.91 -17.98
C TYR A 204 -12.34 -9.95 -18.43
N ALA A 205 -12.07 -10.58 -19.58
CA ALA A 205 -10.75 -10.76 -20.18
C ALA A 205 -9.75 -11.60 -19.35
N ASN A 206 -10.21 -12.42 -18.39
CA ASN A 206 -9.32 -13.17 -17.49
C ASN A 206 -9.36 -14.70 -17.65
N ASN A 207 -10.23 -15.25 -18.50
CA ASN A 207 -10.35 -16.69 -18.71
C ASN A 207 -10.11 -17.09 -20.17
N PHE A 208 -8.94 -17.62 -20.48
CA PHE A 208 -8.52 -18.04 -21.82
C PHE A 208 -8.79 -19.51 -22.14
N THR A 209 -9.64 -20.18 -21.37
CA THR A 209 -10.01 -21.58 -21.61
C THR A 209 -10.59 -21.75 -23.02
N GLY A 210 -10.01 -22.65 -23.80
CA GLY A 210 -10.39 -22.94 -25.21
C GLY A 210 -9.84 -21.96 -26.25
N LEU A 211 -9.16 -20.88 -25.84
CA LEU A 211 -8.59 -19.89 -26.75
C LEU A 211 -7.15 -20.18 -27.16
N THR A 212 -6.54 -21.23 -26.62
CA THR A 212 -5.22 -21.73 -27.03
C THR A 212 -5.36 -23.06 -27.80
N PRO A 213 -4.45 -23.39 -28.77
CA PRO A 213 -3.37 -22.55 -29.30
C PRO A 213 -3.88 -21.39 -30.17
N PRO A 214 -3.03 -20.39 -30.52
CA PRO A 214 -3.40 -19.31 -31.43
C PRO A 214 -3.77 -19.86 -32.82
N TRP A 215 -4.63 -19.16 -33.55
CA TRP A 215 -5.11 -19.54 -34.90
C TRP A 215 -4.69 -18.55 -35.97
N ASP A 216 -3.93 -17.52 -35.60
CA ASP A 216 -3.37 -16.53 -36.52
C ASP A 216 -1.94 -16.21 -36.08
N ASP A 217 -1.04 -15.98 -37.03
CA ASP A 217 0.38 -15.74 -36.78
C ASP A 217 0.66 -14.32 -36.23
N ASN A 218 -0.33 -13.43 -36.22
CA ASN A 218 -0.22 -12.05 -35.74
C ASN A 218 -1.30 -11.74 -34.69
N MET A 219 -1.31 -12.52 -33.60
CA MET A 219 -2.22 -12.40 -32.46
C MET A 219 -1.53 -11.92 -31.20
N VAL A 220 -2.30 -11.30 -30.32
CA VAL A 220 -1.94 -10.91 -28.97
C VAL A 220 -3.08 -11.33 -28.03
N TYR A 221 -2.74 -11.89 -26.86
CA TYR A 221 -3.71 -12.11 -25.81
C TYR A 221 -3.81 -10.87 -24.92
N SER A 222 -5.00 -10.30 -24.82
CA SER A 222 -5.33 -9.12 -24.03
C SER A 222 -6.03 -9.55 -22.74
N PHE A 223 -5.54 -9.08 -21.59
CA PHE A 223 -6.14 -9.34 -20.29
C PHE A 223 -6.37 -8.03 -19.53
N HIS A 224 -7.25 -8.05 -18.52
CA HIS A 224 -7.59 -6.89 -17.69
C HIS A 224 -7.30 -7.15 -16.21
N LYS A 225 -6.96 -6.10 -15.45
CA LYS A 225 -6.76 -6.20 -14.00
C LYS A 225 -7.18 -4.90 -13.31
N TYR A 226 -8.03 -5.06 -12.30
CA TYR A 226 -8.53 -3.98 -11.43
C TYR A 226 -8.50 -4.40 -9.95
N TRP A 227 -8.55 -3.47 -9.01
CA TRP A 227 -8.92 -3.56 -7.59
C TRP A 227 -8.23 -4.59 -6.70
N SER A 228 -7.39 -5.43 -7.20
CA SER A 228 -6.64 -6.41 -6.41
C SER A 228 -5.30 -5.82 -5.97
N THR A 229 -4.62 -6.48 -5.02
CA THR A 229 -3.23 -6.15 -4.66
C THR A 229 -2.31 -6.21 -5.88
N VAL A 230 -1.16 -5.51 -5.81
CA VAL A 230 -0.08 -5.64 -6.80
C VAL A 230 1.12 -6.28 -6.12
N ASN A 231 1.37 -7.53 -6.45
CA ASN A 231 2.49 -8.35 -5.99
C ASN A 231 3.38 -8.77 -7.16
N ASP A 232 4.60 -9.21 -6.88
CA ASP A 232 5.56 -9.63 -7.92
C ASP A 232 5.10 -10.84 -8.74
N ASP A 233 4.21 -11.66 -8.20
CA ASP A 233 3.65 -12.88 -8.80
C ASP A 233 2.28 -12.71 -9.49
N ASP A 234 1.76 -11.49 -9.52
CA ASP A 234 0.43 -11.22 -10.11
C ASP A 234 0.28 -11.55 -11.60
N LEU A 235 1.37 -11.76 -12.30
CA LEU A 235 1.37 -12.18 -13.71
C LEU A 235 1.69 -13.68 -13.90
N ASP A 236 1.98 -14.44 -12.83
CA ASP A 236 2.38 -15.85 -12.92
C ASP A 236 1.30 -16.77 -13.50
N TRP A 237 0.04 -16.36 -13.46
CA TRP A 237 -1.08 -17.09 -14.04
C TRP A 237 -1.13 -17.00 -15.57
N ILE A 238 -0.59 -15.93 -16.18
CA ILE A 238 -0.71 -15.65 -17.61
C ILE A 238 0.63 -15.71 -18.36
N LEU A 239 1.76 -15.40 -17.72
CA LEU A 239 3.10 -15.47 -18.35
C LEU A 239 3.42 -16.87 -18.92
N PRO A 240 3.07 -17.98 -18.26
CA PRO A 240 3.29 -19.32 -18.85
C PRO A 240 2.52 -19.53 -20.15
N MET A 241 1.35 -18.94 -20.32
CA MET A 241 0.59 -19.01 -21.57
C MET A 241 1.32 -18.29 -22.71
N ARG A 242 1.84 -17.09 -22.46
CA ARG A 242 2.71 -16.34 -23.40
C ARG A 242 3.86 -17.21 -23.88
N ASP A 243 4.61 -17.77 -22.94
CA ASP A 243 5.84 -18.52 -23.24
C ASP A 243 5.55 -19.84 -23.95
N GLN A 244 4.49 -20.56 -23.55
CA GLN A 244 4.08 -21.83 -24.18
C GLN A 244 3.51 -21.63 -25.60
N GLN A 245 2.76 -20.56 -25.81
CA GLN A 245 2.10 -20.28 -27.10
C GLN A 245 2.99 -19.44 -28.03
N ASN A 246 4.07 -18.85 -27.51
CA ASN A 246 4.92 -17.89 -28.22
C ASN A 246 4.11 -16.73 -28.84
N VAL A 247 3.20 -16.15 -28.05
CA VAL A 247 2.30 -15.05 -28.42
C VAL A 247 2.42 -13.93 -27.40
N PRO A 248 2.58 -12.66 -27.81
CA PRO A 248 2.67 -11.54 -26.88
C PRO A 248 1.43 -11.40 -26.00
N LEU A 249 1.63 -10.81 -24.82
CA LEU A 249 0.56 -10.36 -23.93
C LEU A 249 0.41 -8.84 -24.00
N TRP A 250 -0.79 -8.38 -23.79
CA TRP A 250 -1.10 -6.97 -23.61
C TRP A 250 -2.14 -6.81 -22.49
N MET A 251 -1.87 -5.91 -21.56
CA MET A 251 -2.86 -5.51 -20.56
C MET A 251 -3.74 -4.44 -21.20
N GLY A 252 -4.88 -4.87 -21.76
CA GLY A 252 -5.76 -4.05 -22.58
C GLY A 252 -6.53 -3.00 -21.81
N GLU A 253 -6.79 -3.26 -20.54
CA GLU A 253 -7.51 -2.33 -19.67
C GLU A 253 -7.14 -2.51 -18.20
N SER A 254 -6.89 -1.39 -17.53
CA SER A 254 -6.64 -1.32 -16.09
C SER A 254 -6.82 0.13 -15.60
N GLY A 255 -6.89 0.33 -14.29
CA GLY A 255 -7.07 1.68 -13.72
C GLY A 255 -7.86 1.66 -12.43
N GLU A 256 -8.63 2.73 -12.18
CA GLU A 256 -9.58 2.86 -11.06
C GLU A 256 -8.97 2.57 -9.68
N ASN A 257 -7.74 3.05 -9.47
CA ASN A 257 -7.00 2.87 -8.23
C ASN A 257 -6.07 4.07 -7.97
N SER A 258 -5.24 3.98 -6.93
CA SER A 258 -4.32 5.05 -6.52
C SER A 258 -3.07 5.16 -7.41
N ASN A 259 -2.38 6.29 -7.32
CA ASN A 259 -1.08 6.50 -7.94
C ASN A 259 -0.04 5.45 -7.51
N THR A 260 -0.05 5.03 -6.24
CA THR A 260 0.85 3.97 -5.75
C THR A 260 0.58 2.65 -6.45
N TRP A 261 -0.70 2.30 -6.63
CA TRP A 261 -1.10 1.11 -7.35
C TRP A 261 -0.68 1.19 -8.83
N TYR A 262 -0.89 2.33 -9.49
CA TYR A 262 -0.49 2.57 -10.89
C TYR A 262 1.01 2.37 -11.07
N THR A 263 1.82 3.05 -10.26
CA THR A 263 3.28 2.95 -10.32
C THR A 263 3.77 1.51 -10.17
N ARG A 264 3.22 0.76 -9.21
CA ARG A 264 3.60 -0.63 -8.96
C ARG A 264 3.22 -1.54 -10.12
N PHE A 265 1.97 -1.44 -10.59
CA PHE A 265 1.48 -2.34 -11.63
C PHE A 265 2.13 -2.07 -12.99
N ILE A 266 2.28 -0.81 -13.40
CA ILE A 266 3.01 -0.46 -14.62
C ILE A 266 4.47 -0.97 -14.55
N SER A 267 5.15 -0.77 -13.42
CA SER A 267 6.51 -1.30 -13.24
C SER A 267 6.58 -2.82 -13.38
N LEU A 268 5.57 -3.55 -12.87
CA LEU A 268 5.49 -5.01 -13.02
C LEU A 268 5.26 -5.42 -14.47
N LEU A 269 4.36 -4.74 -15.19
CA LEU A 269 4.08 -5.01 -16.60
C LEU A 269 5.33 -4.78 -17.46
N GLU A 270 5.99 -3.61 -17.31
CA GLU A 270 7.20 -3.26 -18.07
C GLU A 270 8.39 -4.18 -17.77
N LYS A 271 8.56 -4.61 -16.52
CA LYS A 271 9.56 -5.61 -16.11
C LYS A 271 9.39 -6.96 -16.84
N ASN A 272 8.15 -7.27 -17.23
CA ASN A 272 7.80 -8.51 -17.91
C ASN A 272 7.57 -8.35 -19.42
N ASP A 273 7.95 -7.20 -20.02
CA ASP A 273 7.75 -6.88 -21.44
C ASP A 273 6.27 -6.98 -21.87
N VAL A 274 5.34 -6.55 -21.02
CA VAL A 274 3.90 -6.50 -21.30
C VAL A 274 3.47 -5.06 -21.55
N GLY A 275 2.97 -4.79 -22.76
CA GLY A 275 2.37 -3.50 -23.11
C GLY A 275 1.05 -3.28 -22.35
N TRP A 276 0.65 -2.01 -22.19
CA TRP A 276 -0.53 -1.67 -21.38
C TRP A 276 -1.33 -0.50 -21.93
N ALA A 277 -2.65 -0.49 -21.64
CA ALA A 277 -3.56 0.64 -21.80
C ALA A 277 -4.30 0.90 -20.49
N TRP A 278 -4.59 2.17 -20.19
CA TRP A 278 -5.16 2.60 -18.91
C TRP A 278 -6.56 3.17 -19.10
N TRP A 279 -7.51 2.72 -18.26
CA TRP A 279 -8.87 3.20 -18.17
C TRP A 279 -8.98 4.25 -17.07
N THR A 280 -9.41 5.47 -17.28
CA THR A 280 -9.71 6.19 -18.54
C THR A 280 -9.12 7.62 -18.45
N ILE A 281 -9.09 8.36 -19.54
CA ILE A 281 -8.50 9.73 -19.53
C ILE A 281 -9.35 10.75 -18.78
N LYS A 282 -10.70 10.58 -18.79
CA LYS A 282 -11.66 11.51 -18.16
C LYS A 282 -12.72 10.77 -17.37
N LYS A 283 -12.96 11.21 -16.10
CA LYS A 283 -14.11 10.78 -15.29
C LYS A 283 -14.82 11.97 -14.66
N VAL A 284 -16.14 11.82 -14.45
CA VAL A 284 -16.96 12.87 -13.84
C VAL A 284 -16.81 12.83 -12.32
N GLY A 285 -16.30 13.92 -11.72
CA GLY A 285 -16.22 14.07 -10.25
C GLY A 285 -15.21 13.18 -9.54
N ASP A 286 -14.39 12.43 -10.27
CA ASP A 286 -13.48 11.45 -9.73
C ASP A 286 -12.02 11.95 -9.62
N ILE A 287 -11.17 11.25 -8.85
CA ILE A 287 -9.76 11.60 -8.65
C ILE A 287 -8.77 10.68 -9.38
N ASP A 288 -9.21 9.54 -9.84
CA ASP A 288 -8.37 8.44 -10.39
C ASP A 288 -8.11 8.52 -11.91
N SER A 289 -8.48 9.63 -12.54
CA SER A 289 -8.23 9.87 -13.97
C SER A 289 -7.46 11.18 -14.18
N PRO A 290 -6.61 11.29 -15.23
CA PRO A 290 -5.83 12.49 -15.52
C PRO A 290 -6.67 13.77 -15.61
N PHE A 291 -7.92 13.66 -16.06
CA PHE A 291 -8.85 14.77 -16.08
C PHE A 291 -10.15 14.44 -15.35
N SER A 292 -10.44 15.23 -14.29
CA SER A 292 -11.71 15.18 -13.60
C SER A 292 -12.69 16.18 -14.21
N VAL A 293 -13.79 15.68 -14.77
CA VAL A 293 -14.86 16.48 -15.35
C VAL A 293 -15.72 17.07 -14.23
N LYS A 294 -15.94 18.37 -14.25
CA LYS A 294 -16.70 19.05 -13.19
C LYS A 294 -18.19 18.68 -13.26
N LEU A 295 -18.70 18.15 -12.17
CA LEU A 295 -20.12 17.98 -11.96
C LEU A 295 -20.79 19.36 -11.90
N ASN A 296 -21.86 19.60 -12.68
CA ASN A 296 -22.62 20.83 -12.60
C ASN A 296 -23.89 20.65 -11.75
N PRO A 297 -24.39 21.70 -11.07
CA PRO A 297 -25.56 21.58 -10.17
C PRO A 297 -26.84 21.13 -10.89
N GLY A 298 -27.01 21.46 -12.17
CA GLY A 298 -28.16 21.03 -12.96
C GLY A 298 -28.13 19.52 -13.23
N TYR A 299 -26.94 18.95 -13.50
CA TYR A 299 -26.79 17.50 -13.64
C TYR A 299 -27.02 16.78 -12.31
N GLN A 300 -26.50 17.33 -11.21
CA GLN A 300 -26.81 16.79 -9.88
C GLN A 300 -28.34 16.76 -9.60
N LYS A 301 -29.07 17.80 -9.96
CA LYS A 301 -30.52 17.82 -9.85
C LYS A 301 -31.22 16.70 -10.64
N ILE A 302 -30.71 16.36 -11.84
CA ILE A 302 -31.19 15.22 -12.62
C ILE A 302 -30.93 13.90 -11.88
N LEU A 303 -29.73 13.71 -11.33
CA LEU A 303 -29.37 12.51 -10.56
C LEU A 303 -30.24 12.37 -9.31
N ASP A 304 -30.46 13.44 -8.57
CA ASP A 304 -31.31 13.46 -7.37
C ASP A 304 -32.76 13.08 -7.73
N TYR A 305 -33.29 13.63 -8.84
CA TYR A 305 -34.60 13.24 -9.35
C TYR A 305 -34.68 11.74 -9.66
N TRP A 306 -33.69 11.19 -10.35
CA TRP A 306 -33.69 9.76 -10.70
C TRP A 306 -33.53 8.85 -9.48
N LYS A 307 -32.88 9.31 -8.41
CA LYS A 307 -32.87 8.64 -7.09
C LYS A 307 -34.19 8.72 -6.33
N GLY A 308 -35.07 9.62 -6.71
CA GLY A 308 -36.31 9.92 -5.96
C GLY A 308 -36.10 10.86 -4.78
N GLU A 309 -34.98 11.58 -4.74
CA GLU A 309 -34.60 12.51 -3.67
C GLU A 309 -34.91 13.98 -4.02
N GLY A 310 -35.24 14.28 -5.28
CA GLY A 310 -35.50 15.63 -5.77
C GLY A 310 -36.69 15.74 -6.73
N ASP A 311 -37.12 16.98 -6.98
CA ASP A 311 -38.18 17.28 -7.94
C ASP A 311 -37.71 17.05 -9.39
N LYS A 312 -38.62 16.59 -10.27
CA LYS A 312 -38.35 16.46 -11.70
C LYS A 312 -37.99 17.82 -12.32
N PRO A 313 -36.79 17.98 -12.93
CA PRO A 313 -36.46 19.21 -13.65
C PRO A 313 -37.37 19.40 -14.86
N THR A 314 -37.57 20.65 -15.26
CA THR A 314 -38.23 20.92 -16.55
C THR A 314 -37.37 20.44 -17.72
N GLU A 315 -37.97 20.27 -18.91
CA GLU A 315 -37.27 19.87 -20.13
C GLU A 315 -36.10 20.81 -20.45
N GLU A 316 -36.31 22.14 -20.29
CA GLU A 316 -35.31 23.18 -20.54
C GLU A 316 -34.15 23.12 -19.52
N GLU A 317 -34.48 22.93 -18.24
CA GLU A 317 -33.46 22.79 -17.18
C GLU A 317 -32.61 21.55 -17.41
N ALA A 318 -33.23 20.42 -17.74
CA ALA A 318 -32.51 19.16 -18.02
C ALA A 318 -31.60 19.29 -19.24
N TYR A 319 -32.12 19.86 -20.34
CA TYR A 319 -31.33 20.08 -21.55
C TYR A 319 -30.14 21.01 -21.29
N ALA A 320 -30.36 22.13 -20.60
CA ALA A 320 -29.28 23.07 -20.27
C ALA A 320 -28.21 22.39 -19.37
N ALA A 321 -28.61 21.56 -18.43
CA ALA A 321 -27.73 20.82 -17.56
C ALA A 321 -26.87 19.79 -18.33
N MET A 322 -27.46 19.02 -19.23
CA MET A 322 -26.76 18.04 -20.05
C MET A 322 -25.83 18.71 -21.07
N MET A 323 -26.23 19.82 -21.70
CA MET A 323 -25.34 20.60 -22.58
C MET A 323 -24.18 21.19 -21.80
N LYS A 324 -24.38 21.61 -20.54
CA LYS A 324 -23.27 22.05 -19.67
C LYS A 324 -22.33 20.91 -19.26
N LEU A 325 -22.86 19.69 -19.09
CA LEU A 325 -22.03 18.50 -18.90
C LEU A 325 -21.17 18.24 -20.13
N ALA A 326 -21.75 18.31 -21.34
CA ALA A 326 -21.02 18.16 -22.59
C ALA A 326 -19.94 19.23 -22.79
N ASP A 327 -20.20 20.49 -22.38
CA ASP A 327 -19.19 21.57 -22.36
C ASP A 327 -18.05 21.29 -21.33
N ASN A 328 -18.39 20.76 -20.17
CA ASN A 328 -17.41 20.42 -19.12
C ASN A 328 -16.45 19.29 -19.54
N LEU A 329 -16.74 18.50 -20.57
CA LEU A 329 -15.86 17.46 -21.11
C LEU A 329 -14.67 18.02 -21.90
N LEU A 330 -14.74 19.27 -22.38
CA LEU A 330 -13.59 19.89 -23.00
C LEU A 330 -12.43 19.97 -22.01
N ILE A 331 -11.23 19.58 -22.44
CA ILE A 331 -10.03 19.46 -21.60
C ILE A 331 -9.72 20.75 -20.81
N GLU A 332 -9.96 21.92 -21.40
CA GLU A 332 -9.80 23.24 -20.75
C GLU A 332 -10.78 23.52 -19.63
N ASN A 333 -11.89 22.78 -19.55
CA ASN A 333 -12.90 22.89 -18.50
C ASN A 333 -12.71 21.84 -17.38
N CYS A 334 -11.91 20.81 -17.65
CA CYS A 334 -11.57 19.76 -16.69
C CYS A 334 -10.58 20.23 -15.60
N LEU A 335 -10.52 19.50 -14.52
CA LEU A 335 -9.45 19.61 -13.51
C LEU A 335 -8.32 18.63 -13.90
N TYR A 336 -7.15 19.19 -14.23
CA TYR A 336 -5.97 18.39 -14.54
C TYR A 336 -5.30 17.85 -13.27
N ARG A 337 -5.10 16.54 -13.23
CA ARG A 337 -4.45 15.80 -12.14
C ARG A 337 -3.07 15.34 -12.58
N LYS A 338 -2.09 16.25 -12.45
CA LYS A 338 -0.73 16.00 -12.94
C LYS A 338 0.03 14.92 -12.18
N ASP A 339 -0.41 14.60 -10.96
CA ASP A 339 0.11 13.51 -10.15
C ASP A 339 -0.11 12.15 -10.80
N ILE A 340 -1.17 11.96 -11.59
CA ILE A 340 -1.46 10.68 -12.27
C ILE A 340 -0.46 10.39 -13.38
N PRO A 341 -0.25 11.25 -14.43
CA PRO A 341 0.79 10.98 -15.42
C PRO A 341 2.20 10.90 -14.79
N ASP A 342 2.46 11.66 -13.73
CA ASP A 342 3.72 11.57 -12.99
C ASP A 342 3.93 10.18 -12.38
N ALA A 343 2.90 9.61 -11.75
CA ALA A 343 2.92 8.26 -11.19
C ALA A 343 3.09 7.18 -12.26
N MET A 344 2.44 7.35 -13.43
CA MET A 344 2.47 6.38 -14.52
C MET A 344 3.81 6.32 -15.26
N PHE A 345 4.54 7.44 -15.33
CA PHE A 345 5.77 7.53 -16.13
C PHE A 345 7.02 7.77 -15.29
N ARG A 346 7.15 8.93 -14.63
CA ARG A 346 8.35 9.28 -13.88
C ARG A 346 8.59 8.37 -12.70
N GLN A 347 7.55 8.14 -11.88
CA GLN A 347 7.68 7.35 -10.65
C GLN A 347 7.93 5.86 -10.89
N THR A 348 7.64 5.31 -12.07
CA THR A 348 7.98 3.92 -12.41
C THR A 348 9.48 3.69 -12.53
N THR A 349 10.26 4.76 -12.81
CA THR A 349 11.69 4.69 -13.12
C THR A 349 12.59 5.37 -12.10
N THR A 350 12.07 6.20 -11.19
CA THR A 350 12.86 6.94 -10.19
C THR A 350 12.11 7.09 -8.87
N ASP A 351 12.88 7.25 -7.79
CA ASP A 351 12.39 7.63 -6.46
C ASP A 351 12.53 9.15 -6.20
N ASP A 352 12.93 9.90 -7.19
CA ASP A 352 13.11 11.35 -7.07
C ASP A 352 11.81 12.04 -6.68
N VAL A 353 11.92 12.99 -5.76
CA VAL A 353 10.84 13.85 -5.30
C VAL A 353 10.96 15.20 -6.01
N ILE A 354 9.86 15.70 -6.58
CA ILE A 354 9.81 16.99 -7.26
C ILE A 354 8.66 17.84 -6.72
N PRO A 355 8.78 19.19 -6.75
CA PRO A 355 7.72 20.06 -6.25
C PRO A 355 6.41 19.88 -7.04
N TYR A 356 5.26 19.90 -6.35
CA TYR A 356 3.95 19.82 -6.99
C TYR A 356 3.72 20.89 -8.06
N SER A 357 4.18 22.12 -7.81
CA SER A 357 4.17 23.22 -8.80
C SER A 357 5.53 23.89 -8.86
N GLU A 358 5.69 25.00 -8.14
CA GLU A 358 6.96 25.65 -7.89
C GLU A 358 7.40 25.38 -6.45
N LYS A 359 8.69 25.53 -6.15
CA LYS A 359 9.19 25.43 -4.79
C LYS A 359 8.49 26.46 -3.91
N GLN A 360 8.00 26.00 -2.76
CA GLN A 360 7.28 26.86 -1.82
C GLN A 360 8.21 27.89 -1.19
N SER A 361 7.77 29.15 -1.09
CA SER A 361 8.60 30.26 -0.61
C SER A 361 8.56 30.43 0.89
N ILE A 362 9.73 30.58 1.54
CA ILE A 362 9.86 30.97 2.95
C ILE A 362 10.67 32.27 3.03
N PRO A 363 10.14 33.40 3.61
CA PRO A 363 8.82 33.52 4.24
C PRO A 363 7.66 33.40 3.24
N GLY A 364 6.53 32.84 3.69
CA GLY A 364 5.35 32.64 2.86
C GLY A 364 4.36 31.64 3.50
N ARG A 365 3.27 31.37 2.80
CA ARG A 365 2.28 30.36 3.15
C ARG A 365 2.50 29.13 2.29
N ILE A 366 2.50 27.98 2.89
CA ILE A 366 2.51 26.66 2.28
C ILE A 366 1.11 26.05 2.49
N ASP A 367 0.37 25.80 1.41
CA ASP A 367 -0.89 25.06 1.44
C ASP A 367 -0.58 23.56 1.43
N LEU A 368 -1.03 22.83 2.45
CA LEU A 368 -0.52 21.47 2.71
C LEU A 368 -1.00 20.41 1.72
N SER A 369 -2.09 20.65 1.01
CA SER A 369 -2.50 19.79 -0.11
C SER A 369 -1.54 19.83 -1.31
N ASP A 370 -0.66 20.86 -1.41
CA ASP A 370 0.28 21.04 -2.50
C ASP A 370 1.66 20.41 -2.20
N TYR A 371 1.66 19.26 -1.52
CA TYR A 371 2.87 18.51 -1.22
C TYR A 371 3.54 17.95 -2.48
N ASP A 372 4.81 17.62 -2.37
CA ASP A 372 5.66 17.20 -3.49
C ASP A 372 5.11 15.95 -4.20
N LEU A 373 5.48 15.79 -5.48
CA LEU A 373 5.20 14.61 -6.29
C LEU A 373 6.27 13.54 -6.05
N GLY A 374 5.85 12.31 -5.83
CA GLY A 374 6.71 11.16 -5.63
C GLY A 374 5.98 10.00 -4.98
N LYS A 375 6.68 8.86 -4.86
CA LYS A 375 6.15 7.63 -4.27
C LYS A 375 5.87 7.79 -2.77
N ASN A 376 4.98 6.94 -2.26
CA ASN A 376 4.87 6.69 -0.81
C ASN A 376 6.23 6.26 -0.23
N ASN A 377 6.59 6.74 0.95
CA ASN A 377 7.90 6.68 1.61
C ASN A 377 9.00 7.61 1.03
N PHE A 378 8.73 8.36 -0.04
CA PHE A 378 9.69 9.31 -0.63
C PHE A 378 9.18 10.75 -0.56
N ALA A 379 7.99 11.05 -1.09
CA ALA A 379 7.37 12.37 -1.01
C ALA A 379 6.39 12.51 0.16
N TYR A 380 5.82 11.43 0.60
CA TYR A 380 4.92 11.34 1.75
C TYR A 380 4.95 9.91 2.30
N TYR A 381 4.38 9.71 3.48
CA TYR A 381 4.05 8.39 4.02
C TYR A 381 2.62 8.42 4.54
N ASP A 382 1.82 7.51 4.03
CA ASP A 382 0.46 7.26 4.45
C ASP A 382 0.26 5.76 4.61
N THR A 383 -0.60 5.37 5.55
CA THR A 383 -0.84 3.96 5.90
C THR A 383 -1.78 3.27 4.93
N THR A 384 -2.69 4.02 4.28
CA THR A 384 -3.65 3.51 3.30
C THR A 384 -3.34 4.11 1.92
N VAL A 385 -2.75 3.32 1.03
CA VAL A 385 -2.22 3.84 -0.24
C VAL A 385 -2.89 3.28 -1.50
N SER A 386 -3.81 2.33 -1.38
CA SER A 386 -4.53 1.73 -2.51
C SER A 386 -5.79 0.99 -2.07
N ASP A 387 -6.73 0.80 -3.00
CA ASP A 387 -7.83 -0.15 -2.85
C ASP A 387 -7.35 -1.55 -3.22
N ASN A 388 -7.34 -2.44 -2.26
CA ASN A 388 -6.98 -3.84 -2.47
C ASN A 388 -8.22 -4.77 -2.51
N ARG A 389 -9.39 -4.25 -2.21
CA ARG A 389 -10.69 -4.96 -2.14
C ARG A 389 -10.59 -6.35 -1.51
N GLU A 390 -9.87 -6.46 -0.42
CA GLU A 390 -9.90 -7.67 0.40
C GLU A 390 -11.35 -7.95 0.83
N ASN A 391 -11.83 -9.14 0.56
CA ASN A 391 -13.23 -9.55 0.78
C ASN A 391 -14.29 -8.81 -0.05
N GLY A 392 -13.91 -8.12 -1.14
CA GLY A 392 -14.84 -7.44 -2.07
C GLY A 392 -15.38 -6.09 -1.58
N GLU A 393 -14.87 -5.56 -0.46
CA GLU A 393 -15.24 -4.25 0.05
C GLU A 393 -14.27 -3.17 -0.45
N PHE A 394 -14.81 -2.05 -0.91
CA PHE A 394 -14.03 -0.89 -1.35
C PHE A 394 -13.41 -0.17 -0.14
N SER A 395 -12.09 0.07 -0.20
CA SER A 395 -11.37 0.93 0.74
C SER A 395 -10.83 2.16 0.02
N ALA A 396 -11.32 3.34 0.40
CA ALA A 396 -10.79 4.59 -0.14
C ALA A 396 -9.35 4.81 0.34
N TRP A 397 -8.43 5.04 -0.58
CA TRP A 397 -7.04 5.42 -0.24
C TRP A 397 -6.90 6.90 0.11
N ASN A 398 -7.85 7.75 -0.29
CA ASN A 398 -7.98 9.14 0.10
C ASN A 398 -9.40 9.33 0.63
N SER A 399 -9.57 9.39 1.96
CA SER A 399 -10.88 9.40 2.62
C SER A 399 -11.73 10.63 2.23
N GLY A 400 -11.09 11.75 1.92
CA GLY A 400 -11.81 12.93 1.44
C GLY A 400 -12.18 12.89 -0.05
N TRP A 401 -11.58 11.99 -0.82
CA TRP A 401 -11.78 11.80 -2.26
C TRP A 401 -11.62 13.10 -3.07
N ARG A 402 -10.54 13.87 -2.80
CA ARG A 402 -10.31 15.19 -3.40
C ARG A 402 -8.86 15.39 -3.82
N TYR A 403 -8.68 16.18 -4.86
CA TYR A 403 -7.48 16.88 -5.29
C TYR A 403 -6.33 16.03 -5.80
N ARG A 404 -5.88 14.98 -5.10
CA ARG A 404 -4.77 14.10 -5.45
C ARG A 404 -5.22 12.65 -5.43
N ASN A 405 -4.66 11.86 -6.33
CA ASN A 405 -4.90 10.41 -6.38
C ASN A 405 -3.89 9.60 -5.55
N ASP A 406 -3.27 10.23 -4.58
CA ASP A 406 -2.34 9.63 -3.62
C ASP A 406 -3.08 9.18 -2.34
N GLY A 407 -2.38 8.46 -1.45
CA GLY A 407 -2.92 7.98 -0.18
C GLY A 407 -3.19 9.06 0.86
N VAL A 408 -2.68 10.28 0.68
CA VAL A 408 -2.89 11.38 1.64
C VAL A 408 -4.35 11.86 1.60
N ASP A 409 -5.00 11.86 2.76
CA ASP A 409 -6.39 12.21 2.93
C ASP A 409 -6.65 13.72 2.79
N ILE A 410 -7.35 14.12 1.75
CA ILE A 410 -7.63 15.53 1.45
C ILE A 410 -9.12 15.80 1.39
N GLU A 411 -9.58 16.79 2.18
CA GLU A 411 -10.95 17.30 2.15
C GLU A 411 -11.01 18.78 1.73
N GLU A 412 -12.19 19.23 1.31
CA GLU A 412 -12.47 20.64 1.04
C GLU A 412 -12.78 21.40 2.33
N ASN A 413 -12.40 22.68 2.37
CA ASN A 413 -12.77 23.60 3.43
C ASN A 413 -13.21 24.97 2.88
N ASN A 414 -13.89 25.76 3.70
CA ASN A 414 -14.36 27.10 3.35
C ASN A 414 -13.42 28.23 3.85
N ASP A 415 -12.21 27.90 4.32
CA ASP A 415 -11.24 28.87 4.85
C ASP A 415 -10.36 29.47 3.76
N LEU A 416 -10.96 29.96 2.69
CA LEU A 416 -10.31 30.42 1.46
C LEU A 416 -9.31 31.59 1.66
N ASN A 417 -9.44 32.36 2.75
CA ASN A 417 -8.51 33.45 3.06
C ASN A 417 -7.15 32.94 3.58
N ASN A 418 -7.14 31.74 4.16
CA ASN A 418 -5.97 31.15 4.84
C ASN A 418 -5.46 29.83 4.19
N SER A 419 -6.15 29.33 3.18
CA SER A 419 -5.80 28.11 2.46
C SER A 419 -6.22 28.17 1.00
N ASN A 420 -5.85 27.18 0.20
CA ASN A 420 -6.35 26.98 -1.17
C ASN A 420 -7.74 26.28 -1.20
N GLY A 421 -8.48 26.25 -0.08
CA GLY A 421 -9.79 25.61 0.07
C GLY A 421 -9.73 24.13 0.39
N LYS A 422 -8.55 23.62 0.77
CA LYS A 422 -8.34 22.20 1.10
C LYS A 422 -7.55 22.05 2.40
N HIS A 423 -7.62 20.88 2.99
CA HIS A 423 -6.85 20.50 4.16
C HIS A 423 -6.51 19.01 4.14
N ILE A 424 -5.46 18.64 4.84
CA ILE A 424 -5.12 17.25 5.17
C ILE A 424 -5.90 16.88 6.42
N GLY A 425 -6.55 15.72 6.43
CA GLY A 425 -7.29 15.17 7.57
C GLY A 425 -6.96 13.69 7.81
N PHE A 426 -7.69 13.02 8.69
CA PHE A 426 -7.56 11.59 9.03
C PHE A 426 -6.14 11.15 9.38
N THR A 427 -5.33 12.04 9.93
CA THR A 427 -3.90 11.83 10.19
C THR A 427 -3.66 10.79 11.27
N ASN A 428 -2.67 9.91 11.06
CA ASN A 428 -2.28 8.84 11.98
C ASN A 428 -0.80 8.97 12.39
N LYS A 429 -0.45 8.33 13.49
CA LYS A 429 0.92 8.32 14.00
C LYS A 429 1.91 7.77 12.98
N GLY A 430 3.00 8.52 12.77
CA GLY A 430 4.11 8.15 11.89
C GLY A 430 3.92 8.58 10.44
N GLU A 431 2.76 9.07 10.04
CA GLU A 431 2.57 9.67 8.73
C GLU A 431 3.32 10.99 8.60
N TRP A 432 3.74 11.31 7.39
CA TRP A 432 4.46 12.55 7.10
C TRP A 432 4.29 12.99 5.64
N ILE A 433 4.47 14.29 5.40
CA ILE A 433 4.29 14.91 4.08
C ILE A 433 5.44 15.89 3.82
N SER A 434 6.00 15.91 2.59
CA SER A 434 7.14 16.74 2.25
C SER A 434 6.83 17.87 1.26
N TYR A 435 7.62 18.92 1.35
CA TYR A 435 7.53 20.13 0.52
C TYR A 435 8.92 20.59 0.12
N SER A 436 9.17 20.75 -1.18
CA SER A 436 10.34 21.46 -1.69
C SER A 436 10.18 22.95 -1.41
N VAL A 437 11.04 23.52 -0.59
CA VAL A 437 10.96 24.92 -0.18
C VAL A 437 12.20 25.70 -0.57
N LYS A 438 12.03 27.02 -0.77
CA LYS A 438 13.13 27.97 -0.93
C LYS A 438 13.09 29.00 0.18
N VAL A 439 14.10 28.97 1.05
CA VAL A 439 14.33 29.98 2.09
C VAL A 439 15.13 31.12 1.49
N PHE A 440 14.56 32.32 1.45
CA PHE A 440 15.19 33.50 0.80
C PHE A 440 16.22 34.21 1.65
N GLN A 441 16.27 33.96 2.96
CA GLN A 441 17.21 34.61 3.85
C GLN A 441 17.40 33.82 5.13
N THR A 442 18.66 33.59 5.53
CA THR A 442 18.99 33.03 6.84
C THR A 442 18.44 33.88 7.98
N GLY A 443 17.81 33.25 8.98
CA GLY A 443 17.27 33.98 10.12
C GLY A 443 16.45 33.14 11.09
N ALA A 444 15.89 33.82 12.07
CA ALA A 444 14.89 33.31 12.98
C ALA A 444 13.50 33.50 12.37
N TYR A 445 12.69 32.45 12.49
CA TYR A 445 11.34 32.40 11.96
C TYR A 445 10.36 31.94 13.03
N LYS A 446 9.10 32.26 12.84
CA LYS A 446 7.96 31.59 13.47
C LYS A 446 7.08 30.97 12.40
N ALA A 447 6.47 29.85 12.72
CA ALA A 447 5.43 29.23 11.92
C ALA A 447 4.06 29.42 12.56
N VAL A 448 3.03 29.56 11.71
CA VAL A 448 1.62 29.64 12.11
C VAL A 448 0.90 28.56 11.33
N ALA A 449 0.51 27.49 12.00
CA ALA A 449 -0.28 26.41 11.39
C ALA A 449 -1.79 26.72 11.48
N ARG A 450 -2.50 26.46 10.40
CA ARG A 450 -3.95 26.65 10.31
C ARG A 450 -4.66 25.32 10.51
N ILE A 451 -5.22 25.09 11.71
CA ILE A 451 -5.65 23.78 12.19
C ILE A 451 -7.10 23.81 12.63
N ALA A 452 -7.82 22.71 12.38
CA ALA A 452 -9.10 22.38 12.98
C ALA A 452 -9.01 21.02 13.67
N SER A 453 -9.55 20.90 14.87
CA SER A 453 -9.63 19.63 15.61
C SER A 453 -10.82 19.64 16.55
N GLN A 454 -11.56 18.54 16.56
CA GLN A 454 -12.64 18.35 17.54
C GLN A 454 -12.06 17.90 18.88
N GLU A 455 -11.00 17.11 18.85
CA GLU A 455 -10.34 16.54 20.03
C GLU A 455 -9.15 17.37 20.49
N THR A 456 -8.72 17.19 21.73
CA THR A 456 -7.49 17.78 22.29
C THR A 456 -6.43 16.71 22.36
N GLY A 457 -5.19 17.05 22.01
CA GLY A 457 -4.03 16.16 22.14
C GLY A 457 -3.44 15.66 20.82
N GLY A 458 -3.98 16.06 19.66
CA GLY A 458 -3.31 15.80 18.37
C GLY A 458 -1.92 16.44 18.33
N GLU A 459 -0.93 15.77 17.74
CA GLU A 459 0.47 16.17 17.83
C GLU A 459 1.17 16.12 16.48
N PHE A 460 2.01 17.12 16.22
CA PHE A 460 2.87 17.15 15.03
C PHE A 460 4.18 17.89 15.31
N HIS A 461 5.21 17.65 14.49
CA HIS A 461 6.43 18.46 14.45
C HIS A 461 6.88 18.74 13.01
N LEU A 462 7.85 19.66 12.87
CA LEU A 462 8.45 20.01 11.59
C LEU A 462 9.92 19.58 11.56
N SER A 463 10.36 19.02 10.42
CA SER A 463 11.77 18.79 10.12
C SER A 463 12.19 19.48 8.81
N LEU A 464 13.49 19.77 8.67
CA LEU A 464 14.09 20.32 7.46
C LEU A 464 15.28 19.45 7.07
N ASN A 465 15.28 18.91 5.85
CA ASN A 465 16.29 17.95 5.36
C ASN A 465 16.48 16.76 6.33
N ASP A 466 15.37 16.23 6.88
CA ASP A 466 15.31 15.14 7.87
C ASP A 466 15.99 15.47 9.22
N GLU A 467 16.11 16.75 9.55
CA GLU A 467 16.52 17.21 10.89
C GLU A 467 15.38 18.02 11.52
N ASP A 468 14.96 17.64 12.76
CA ASP A 468 13.88 18.34 13.44
C ASP A 468 14.23 19.80 13.68
N ILE A 469 13.31 20.68 13.32
CA ILE A 469 13.44 22.13 13.53
C ILE A 469 12.47 22.66 14.59
N THR A 470 11.56 21.80 15.08
CA THR A 470 10.63 22.12 16.17
C THR A 470 10.56 20.98 17.15
N THR A 471 10.17 21.28 18.38
CA THR A 471 9.61 20.26 19.29
C THR A 471 8.22 19.84 18.81
N THR A 472 7.71 18.74 19.33
CA THR A 472 6.31 18.30 19.13
C THR A 472 5.34 19.39 19.61
N GLN A 473 4.37 19.71 18.74
CA GLN A 473 3.32 20.70 18.96
C GLN A 473 2.03 19.98 19.32
N SER A 474 1.54 20.14 20.54
CA SER A 474 0.26 19.57 20.98
C SER A 474 -0.89 20.54 20.70
N ILE A 475 -1.98 20.04 20.14
CA ILE A 475 -3.14 20.82 19.68
C ILE A 475 -4.28 20.70 20.69
N THR A 476 -4.80 21.85 21.11
CA THR A 476 -6.08 21.90 21.84
C THR A 476 -7.24 21.93 20.86
N SER A 477 -8.39 21.37 21.27
CA SER A 477 -9.62 21.39 20.44
C SER A 477 -9.96 22.80 19.96
N THR A 478 -10.25 22.91 18.66
CA THR A 478 -10.74 24.16 18.06
C THR A 478 -12.27 24.27 18.10
N GLY A 479 -12.95 23.21 18.49
CA GLY A 479 -14.42 23.13 18.60
C GLY A 479 -15.11 22.44 17.42
N GLY A 480 -14.35 21.77 16.53
CA GLY A 480 -14.91 20.99 15.42
C GLY A 480 -13.93 20.80 14.26
N TRP A 481 -14.16 19.77 13.45
CA TRP A 481 -13.31 19.38 12.32
C TRP A 481 -13.22 20.42 11.19
N THR A 482 -14.12 21.38 11.13
CA THR A 482 -14.15 22.49 10.14
C THR A 482 -13.92 23.86 10.76
N THR A 483 -13.65 23.93 12.08
CA THR A 483 -13.44 25.17 12.82
C THR A 483 -11.94 25.50 12.85
N PHE A 484 -11.42 26.07 11.76
CA PHE A 484 -9.99 26.37 11.62
C PHE A 484 -9.56 27.55 12.48
N LYS A 485 -8.49 27.39 13.26
CA LYS A 485 -7.84 28.42 14.08
C LYS A 485 -6.33 28.43 13.82
N ASN A 486 -5.70 29.58 14.11
CA ASN A 486 -4.25 29.69 14.04
C ASN A 486 -3.63 29.07 15.30
N HIS A 487 -2.73 28.11 15.11
CA HIS A 487 -1.77 27.66 16.10
C HIS A 487 -0.44 28.38 15.81
N SER A 488 -0.06 29.32 16.69
CA SER A 488 1.03 30.27 16.43
C SER A 488 2.20 30.20 17.41
N ASP A 489 2.22 29.13 18.25
CA ASP A 489 3.24 28.98 19.27
C ASP A 489 4.54 28.32 18.78
N ILE A 490 4.66 28.11 17.44
CA ILE A 490 5.82 27.50 16.79
C ILE A 490 6.87 28.61 16.54
N ASN A 491 7.66 28.90 17.54
CA ASN A 491 8.63 30.00 17.55
C ASN A 491 10.07 29.49 17.47
N ASN A 492 11.01 30.41 17.29
CA ASN A 492 12.47 30.16 17.39
C ASN A 492 13.02 29.16 16.35
N ILE A 493 12.37 29.05 15.20
CA ILE A 493 12.85 28.21 14.11
C ILE A 493 14.01 28.94 13.41
N ILE A 494 15.18 28.32 13.36
CA ILE A 494 16.32 28.86 12.59
C ILE A 494 16.33 28.19 11.22
N LEU A 495 16.26 28.96 10.14
CA LEU A 495 16.35 28.47 8.77
C LEU A 495 17.52 29.17 8.07
N ASP A 496 18.28 28.39 7.30
CA ASP A 496 19.35 28.89 6.45
C ASP A 496 18.82 29.18 5.05
N GLU A 497 19.39 30.22 4.39
CA GLU A 497 19.07 30.54 3.00
C GLU A 497 19.44 29.37 2.09
N GLY A 498 18.54 29.03 1.16
CA GLY A 498 18.77 27.95 0.21
C GLY A 498 17.50 27.16 -0.11
N GLU A 499 17.71 26.05 -0.81
CA GLU A 499 16.66 25.09 -1.15
C GLU A 499 16.72 23.93 -0.16
N HIS A 500 15.55 23.54 0.35
CA HIS A 500 15.43 22.52 1.39
C HIS A 500 14.16 21.67 1.17
N ILE A 501 14.11 20.52 1.85
CA ILE A 501 12.91 19.72 1.98
C ILE A 501 12.36 19.92 3.39
N LEU A 502 11.20 20.54 3.49
CA LEU A 502 10.41 20.66 4.72
C LEU A 502 9.49 19.45 4.85
N LYS A 503 9.44 18.81 6.01
CA LYS A 503 8.44 17.78 6.32
C LYS A 503 7.59 18.19 7.52
N ILE A 504 6.31 17.80 7.48
CA ILE A 504 5.42 17.76 8.64
C ILE A 504 5.22 16.30 9.03
N HIS A 505 5.37 15.98 10.30
CA HIS A 505 5.22 14.63 10.85
C HIS A 505 4.06 14.63 11.84
N PHE A 506 3.23 13.57 11.83
CA PHE A 506 2.13 13.38 12.77
C PHE A 506 2.58 12.39 13.86
N ASP A 507 2.57 12.83 15.14
CA ASP A 507 3.29 12.15 16.23
C ASP A 507 2.41 11.19 17.03
N ASN A 508 1.08 11.27 16.88
CA ASN A 508 0.14 10.36 17.55
C ASN A 508 -1.12 10.09 16.71
N ASP A 509 -2.00 9.21 17.23
CA ASP A 509 -3.22 8.75 16.53
C ASP A 509 -4.45 9.62 16.84
N ILE A 510 -4.29 10.79 17.44
CA ILE A 510 -5.37 11.77 17.61
C ILE A 510 -5.37 12.66 16.37
N PRO A 511 -6.36 12.53 15.46
CA PRO A 511 -6.30 13.19 14.18
C PRO A 511 -6.45 14.71 14.29
N ILE A 512 -5.82 15.42 13.36
CA ILE A 512 -5.96 16.86 13.17
C ILE A 512 -6.22 17.17 11.70
N ASN A 513 -7.06 18.20 11.46
CA ASN A 513 -7.20 18.77 10.13
C ASN A 513 -6.27 19.97 10.02
N ILE A 514 -5.36 19.96 9.03
CA ILE A 514 -4.38 21.03 8.84
C ILE A 514 -4.38 21.50 7.39
N SER A 515 -4.60 22.81 7.18
CA SER A 515 -4.77 23.37 5.83
C SER A 515 -3.54 24.07 5.30
N SER A 516 -2.82 24.81 6.15
CA SER A 516 -1.64 25.56 5.72
C SER A 516 -0.68 25.84 6.88
N ILE A 517 0.58 26.11 6.55
CA ILE A 517 1.59 26.63 7.47
C ILE A 517 2.17 27.92 6.87
N LYS A 518 2.17 29.01 7.65
CA LYS A 518 2.75 30.29 7.25
C LYS A 518 4.02 30.57 8.03
N PHE A 519 5.14 30.72 7.31
CA PHE A 519 6.41 31.13 7.89
C PHE A 519 6.58 32.65 7.84
N VAL A 520 6.99 33.26 8.97
CA VAL A 520 7.23 34.69 9.09
C VAL A 520 8.60 34.87 9.72
N ARG A 521 9.49 35.63 9.05
CA ARG A 521 10.81 35.96 9.58
C ARG A 521 10.68 36.91 10.76
N THR A 522 11.32 36.59 11.90
CA THR A 522 11.26 37.40 13.14
C THR A 522 12.55 38.13 13.43
N GLY A 523 13.69 37.68 12.90
CA GLY A 523 14.97 38.35 13.15
C GLY A 523 16.19 37.60 12.58
N ALA A 524 17.36 37.97 13.07
CA ALA A 524 18.61 37.27 12.76
C ALA A 524 18.65 35.92 13.49
N ALA A 525 19.38 34.91 12.97
CA ALA A 525 19.54 33.60 13.62
C ALA A 525 20.12 33.73 15.05
N SER A 526 21.05 34.66 15.26
CA SER A 526 21.67 34.97 16.57
C SER A 526 20.70 35.54 17.61
N SER A 527 19.45 35.81 17.26
CA SER A 527 18.43 36.30 18.22
C SER A 527 17.71 35.16 18.97
N VAL A 528 18.01 33.90 18.63
CA VAL A 528 17.40 32.71 19.25
C VAL A 528 18.47 31.95 20.00
N ASP A 529 18.20 31.57 21.24
CA ASP A 529 19.11 30.76 22.05
C ASP A 529 19.41 29.41 21.35
N PHE A 530 20.66 28.96 21.45
CA PHE A 530 21.02 27.61 21.01
C PHE A 530 20.48 26.60 22.04
N ALA A 531 19.60 25.72 21.63
CA ALA A 531 18.87 24.81 22.51
C ALA A 531 18.72 23.41 21.92
N ALA A 532 18.62 22.37 22.79
CA ALA A 532 18.20 21.03 22.40
C ALA A 532 16.69 21.01 22.12
N ILE A 533 16.28 20.24 21.11
CA ILE A 533 14.88 20.05 20.70
C ILE A 533 14.33 18.75 21.25
N ASN A 534 14.98 17.64 20.95
CA ASN A 534 14.59 16.28 21.31
C ASN A 534 15.80 15.33 21.27
N GLY A 535 15.56 14.05 21.60
CA GLY A 535 16.53 12.99 21.43
C GLY A 535 15.86 11.65 21.21
N ASN A 536 16.52 10.78 20.45
CA ASN A 536 16.07 9.43 20.16
C ASN A 536 17.19 8.42 20.43
N THR A 537 16.85 7.20 20.79
CA THR A 537 17.84 6.10 20.79
C THR A 537 18.23 5.73 19.36
N VAL A 538 19.45 5.26 19.17
CA VAL A 538 19.96 4.73 17.89
C VAL A 538 19.85 3.20 17.90
N SER A 539 19.68 2.59 16.74
CA SER A 539 19.51 1.13 16.58
C SER A 539 20.74 0.28 17.00
N ASP A 540 21.87 0.92 17.30
CA ASP A 540 23.07 0.26 17.83
C ASP A 540 22.95 -0.13 19.31
N GLU A 541 21.82 0.24 19.97
CA GLU A 541 21.49 -0.03 21.38
C GLU A 541 22.46 0.54 22.41
N LYS A 542 23.29 1.48 22.01
CA LYS A 542 24.26 2.15 22.88
C LYS A 542 24.22 3.65 22.75
N SER A 543 23.69 4.14 21.66
CA SER A 543 23.79 5.55 21.32
C SER A 543 22.45 6.27 21.43
N ILE A 544 22.54 7.55 21.73
CA ILE A 544 21.43 8.52 21.76
C ILE A 544 21.79 9.62 20.79
N GLU A 545 20.90 9.93 19.85
CA GLU A 545 21.02 11.08 18.96
C GLU A 545 20.24 12.25 19.54
N LEU A 546 20.90 13.37 19.85
CA LEU A 546 20.27 14.61 20.30
C LEU A 546 20.18 15.61 19.14
N SER A 547 19.01 16.23 18.98
CA SER A 547 18.72 17.24 17.98
C SER A 547 18.72 18.64 18.59
N PHE A 548 19.22 19.62 17.80
CA PHE A 548 19.32 21.01 18.21
C PHE A 548 18.65 21.94 17.17
N ASN A 549 18.25 23.13 17.65
CA ASN A 549 17.62 24.16 16.81
C ASN A 549 18.61 24.93 15.92
N GLN A 550 19.91 24.74 16.08
CA GLN A 550 20.98 25.33 15.27
C GLN A 550 22.06 24.29 14.95
N SER A 551 22.82 24.51 13.87
CA SER A 551 23.95 23.67 13.52
C SER A 551 25.04 23.72 14.57
N VAL A 552 25.56 22.56 14.98
CA VAL A 552 26.57 22.38 16.02
C VAL A 552 27.96 22.59 15.46
N SER A 553 28.80 23.34 16.17
CA SER A 553 30.22 23.51 15.84
C SER A 553 30.99 22.24 16.17
N SER A 554 31.53 21.59 15.15
CA SER A 554 32.29 20.33 15.30
C SER A 554 33.49 20.47 16.22
N SER A 555 34.10 21.65 16.31
CA SER A 555 35.27 21.91 17.18
C SER A 555 34.91 21.98 18.68
N SER A 556 33.64 22.09 19.03
CA SER A 556 33.17 22.20 20.41
C SER A 556 32.66 20.87 20.99
N ILE A 557 32.52 19.81 20.18
CA ILE A 557 31.85 18.57 20.57
C ILE A 557 32.65 17.81 21.62
N GLU A 558 33.91 17.49 21.31
CA GLU A 558 34.75 16.67 22.23
C GLU A 558 34.90 17.31 23.61
N SER A 559 35.04 18.63 23.69
CA SER A 559 35.19 19.35 24.93
C SER A 559 33.89 19.44 25.75
N SER A 560 32.75 19.13 25.16
CA SER A 560 31.45 19.18 25.84
C SER A 560 31.00 17.86 26.48
N LYS A 561 31.78 16.78 26.34
CA LYS A 561 31.42 15.47 26.82
C LYS A 561 31.06 15.45 28.31
N ASP A 562 31.87 16.09 29.13
CA ASP A 562 31.69 16.10 30.59
C ASP A 562 30.58 17.07 31.04
N ASP A 563 30.03 17.87 30.13
CA ASP A 563 28.89 18.76 30.39
C ASP A 563 27.54 18.00 30.27
N PHE A 564 27.54 16.80 29.65
CA PHE A 564 26.35 15.96 29.51
C PHE A 564 26.25 14.90 30.59
N SER A 565 25.03 14.61 31.04
CA SER A 565 24.67 13.47 31.87
C SER A 565 23.50 12.72 31.30
N ILE A 566 23.60 11.40 31.13
CA ILE A 566 22.54 10.51 30.68
C ILE A 566 22.08 9.62 31.80
N VAL A 567 20.80 9.67 32.13
CA VAL A 567 20.18 8.90 33.21
C VAL A 567 19.22 7.87 32.61
N VAL A 568 19.40 6.61 32.96
CA VAL A 568 18.58 5.49 32.51
C VAL A 568 17.93 4.83 33.74
N ASN A 569 16.60 4.78 33.79
CA ASN A 569 15.83 4.24 34.92
C ASN A 569 16.26 4.83 36.28
N GLY A 570 16.55 6.13 36.29
CA GLY A 570 16.98 6.86 37.47
C GLY A 570 18.46 6.69 37.87
N LEU A 571 19.27 5.99 37.06
CA LEU A 571 20.70 5.76 37.27
C LEU A 571 21.54 6.43 36.17
N GLU A 572 22.54 7.22 36.59
CA GLU A 572 23.46 7.85 35.62
C GLU A 572 24.35 6.80 34.95
N LYS A 573 24.52 6.94 33.62
CA LYS A 573 25.30 6.04 32.76
C LYS A 573 26.56 6.74 32.24
N GLU A 574 27.63 5.98 32.14
CA GLU A 574 28.92 6.50 31.68
C GLU A 574 28.90 6.70 30.15
N ILE A 575 29.22 7.93 29.73
CA ILE A 575 29.37 8.29 28.32
C ILE A 575 30.74 7.80 27.81
N ASN A 576 30.73 7.02 26.73
CA ASN A 576 31.94 6.56 26.08
C ASN A 576 32.48 7.64 25.11
N THR A 577 31.67 8.03 24.11
CA THR A 577 32.07 9.05 23.12
C THR A 577 30.93 10.01 22.81
N ILE A 578 31.30 11.16 22.27
CA ILE A 578 30.39 12.16 21.71
C ILE A 578 30.90 12.56 20.32
N SER A 579 30.02 12.65 19.33
CA SER A 579 30.41 13.00 17.95
C SER A 579 29.25 13.67 17.21
N LEU A 580 29.55 14.35 16.08
CA LEU A 580 28.51 14.82 15.17
C LEU A 580 27.83 13.60 14.51
N SER A 581 26.53 13.67 14.35
CA SER A 581 25.82 12.63 13.60
C SER A 581 26.24 12.66 12.11
N PRO A 582 26.48 11.50 11.47
CA PRO A 582 26.92 11.47 10.07
C PRO A 582 25.94 12.22 9.14
N ASN A 583 26.49 13.14 8.33
CA ASN A 583 25.74 13.96 7.37
C ASN A 583 24.65 14.87 7.97
N LYS A 584 24.62 15.05 9.30
CA LYS A 584 23.68 15.92 10.02
C LYS A 584 24.43 17.00 10.77
N GLN A 585 24.04 18.27 10.59
CA GLN A 585 24.73 19.39 11.23
C GLN A 585 24.09 19.84 12.54
N ARG A 586 22.85 19.42 12.81
CA ARG A 586 22.09 19.80 14.01
C ARG A 586 21.95 18.66 15.01
N LYS A 587 22.68 17.56 14.82
CA LYS A 587 22.56 16.37 15.64
C LYS A 587 23.91 15.87 16.15
N ILE A 588 23.97 15.47 17.39
CA ILE A 588 25.11 14.76 17.97
C ILE A 588 24.72 13.37 18.39
N ILE A 589 25.68 12.42 18.34
CA ILE A 589 25.53 11.08 18.88
C ILE A 589 26.33 11.00 20.16
N ILE A 590 25.65 10.61 21.26
CA ILE A 590 26.24 10.28 22.55
C ILE A 590 26.22 8.76 22.68
N THR A 591 27.40 8.11 22.71
CA THR A 591 27.49 6.65 22.85
C THR A 591 27.82 6.31 24.29
N LEU A 592 27.06 5.41 24.92
CA LEU A 592 27.24 4.92 26.28
C LEU A 592 28.19 3.69 26.31
N LYS A 593 28.75 3.39 27.46
CA LYS A 593 29.54 2.13 27.66
C LYS A 593 28.64 0.91 27.76
N GLU A 594 27.44 1.05 28.31
CA GLU A 594 26.46 -0.04 28.48
C GLU A 594 25.37 0.02 27.42
N ASN A 595 24.72 -1.12 27.17
CA ASN A 595 23.59 -1.20 26.25
C ASN A 595 22.32 -0.63 26.88
N LEU A 596 21.45 -0.07 26.02
CA LEU A 596 20.10 0.37 26.31
C LEU A 596 19.11 -0.74 25.97
N LEU A 597 18.00 -0.79 26.70
CA LEU A 597 16.88 -1.73 26.45
C LEU A 597 15.65 -0.97 25.96
N TYR A 598 14.80 -1.66 25.23
CA TYR A 598 13.53 -1.09 24.72
C TYR A 598 12.58 -0.57 25.82
N SER A 599 12.72 -1.10 27.04
CA SER A 599 11.91 -0.72 28.22
C SER A 599 12.53 0.40 29.05
N ASP A 600 13.71 0.92 28.66
CA ASP A 600 14.41 1.92 29.45
C ASP A 600 13.73 3.30 29.32
N GLU A 601 13.55 3.96 30.46
CA GLU A 601 13.24 5.37 30.56
C GLU A 601 14.54 6.16 30.57
N ILE A 602 14.76 7.01 29.58
CA ILE A 602 16.04 7.68 29.35
C ILE A 602 15.84 9.19 29.35
N VAL A 603 16.64 9.89 30.13
CA VAL A 603 16.68 11.36 30.14
C VAL A 603 18.11 11.86 29.95
N ALA A 604 18.24 12.96 29.23
CA ALA A 604 19.49 13.68 29.02
C ALA A 604 19.48 15.00 29.77
N ASN A 605 20.63 15.36 30.32
CA ASN A 605 20.87 16.64 30.96
C ASN A 605 22.11 17.29 30.35
N TYR A 606 22.16 18.62 30.35
CA TYR A 606 23.34 19.40 29.96
C TYR A 606 23.56 20.54 30.93
N SER A 607 24.75 20.66 31.47
CA SER A 607 25.14 21.71 32.44
C SER A 607 26.55 22.17 32.14
N GLY A 608 26.71 23.09 31.19
CA GLY A 608 28.01 23.62 30.79
C GLY A 608 27.91 24.73 29.78
N SER A 609 29.03 25.10 29.21
CA SER A 609 29.16 26.15 28.18
C SER A 609 30.09 25.73 27.00
N SER A 610 30.52 24.44 27.00
CA SER A 610 31.51 23.96 26.05
C SER A 610 30.92 23.71 24.67
N LEU A 611 29.67 23.22 24.55
CA LEU A 611 29.03 23.00 23.26
C LEU A 611 28.52 24.31 22.66
N LYS A 612 28.91 24.58 21.41
CA LYS A 612 28.57 25.82 20.71
C LYS A 612 27.91 25.53 19.37
N SER A 613 27.04 26.42 18.93
CA SER A 613 26.53 26.45 17.56
C SER A 613 27.60 26.96 16.58
N ASN A 614 27.41 26.76 15.28
CA ASN A 614 28.26 27.34 14.22
C ASN A 614 28.27 28.89 14.26
N SER A 615 27.21 29.51 14.82
CA SER A 615 27.18 30.94 15.08
C SER A 615 27.96 31.38 16.33
N GLY A 616 28.54 30.44 17.09
CA GLY A 616 29.33 30.70 18.29
C GLY A 616 28.50 30.83 19.57
N GLN A 617 27.19 30.60 19.56
CA GLN A 617 26.34 30.62 20.74
C GLN A 617 26.55 29.35 21.59
N GLU A 618 26.60 29.54 22.91
CA GLU A 618 26.68 28.42 23.86
C GLU A 618 25.34 27.71 23.98
N LEU A 619 25.37 26.38 24.12
CA LEU A 619 24.18 25.58 24.37
C LEU A 619 23.56 25.97 25.70
N LYS A 620 22.27 26.28 25.71
CA LYS A 620 21.51 26.55 26.92
C LYS A 620 21.38 25.27 27.75
N SER A 621 21.71 25.40 29.06
CA SER A 621 21.55 24.27 29.99
C SER A 621 20.11 23.76 30.02
N PHE A 622 19.95 22.44 30.12
CA PHE A 622 18.65 21.77 30.25
C PHE A 622 18.75 20.58 31.23
N SER A 623 17.63 20.23 31.83
CA SER A 623 17.46 19.02 32.64
C SER A 623 16.25 18.24 32.21
N ASP A 624 16.30 16.93 32.46
CA ASP A 624 15.20 15.99 32.25
C ASP A 624 14.62 15.98 30.83
N LEU A 625 15.49 16.21 29.82
CA LEU A 625 15.08 16.04 28.43
C LEU A 625 14.80 14.55 28.18
N LEU A 626 13.53 14.21 28.01
CA LEU A 626 13.10 12.85 27.73
C LEU A 626 13.62 12.39 26.35
N ILE A 627 14.27 11.24 26.31
CA ILE A 627 14.75 10.60 25.09
C ILE A 627 13.68 9.62 24.64
N ASN A 628 13.22 9.77 23.41
CA ASN A 628 12.30 8.84 22.78
C ASN A 628 13.02 7.50 22.53
N ASN A 629 12.62 6.47 23.24
CA ASN A 629 13.21 5.15 23.11
C ASN A 629 12.57 4.40 21.93
N THR A 630 13.26 4.38 20.80
CA THR A 630 12.82 3.74 19.53
C THR A 630 13.32 2.29 19.41
N LEU A 631 14.01 1.77 20.43
CA LEU A 631 14.49 0.40 20.43
C LEU A 631 13.33 -0.58 20.44
N GLN A 632 13.51 -1.69 19.72
CA GLN A 632 12.48 -2.72 19.60
C GLN A 632 12.64 -3.78 20.69
N GLN A 633 11.51 -4.33 21.16
CA GLN A 633 11.52 -5.46 22.05
C GLN A 633 12.30 -6.62 21.44
N ARG A 634 13.18 -7.24 22.24
CA ARG A 634 13.91 -8.46 21.88
C ARG A 634 13.61 -9.56 22.87
N PHE A 635 13.34 -10.73 22.33
CA PHE A 635 13.15 -11.93 23.13
C PHE A 635 14.51 -12.57 23.39
N VAL A 636 14.88 -12.73 24.67
CA VAL A 636 16.11 -13.45 25.06
C VAL A 636 15.82 -14.94 25.00
N ILE A 637 16.65 -15.70 24.29
CA ILE A 637 16.58 -17.16 24.26
C ILE A 637 17.82 -17.77 24.94
N PRO A 638 17.62 -18.84 25.75
CA PRO A 638 16.36 -19.56 26.02
C PRO A 638 15.30 -18.68 26.69
N GLY A 639 14.02 -18.94 26.41
CA GLY A 639 12.88 -18.20 26.96
C GLY A 639 11.62 -18.33 26.10
N LYS A 640 10.49 -17.87 26.64
CA LYS A 640 9.14 -17.95 26.06
C LYS A 640 8.85 -16.73 25.17
N ILE A 641 8.23 -16.96 24.03
CA ILE A 641 7.75 -15.95 23.10
C ILE A 641 6.26 -16.17 22.87
N GLU A 642 5.43 -15.19 23.20
CA GLU A 642 4.01 -15.20 22.84
C GLU A 642 3.88 -14.98 21.33
N ALA A 643 3.08 -15.81 20.64
CA ALA A 643 3.05 -15.84 19.20
C ALA A 643 2.53 -14.54 18.56
N GLU A 644 1.61 -13.85 19.23
CA GLU A 644 1.08 -12.56 18.76
C GLU A 644 2.05 -11.38 18.96
N ALA A 645 3.10 -11.54 19.77
CA ALA A 645 4.08 -10.48 20.08
C ALA A 645 5.14 -10.30 18.98
N SER A 646 4.79 -10.63 17.74
CA SER A 646 5.67 -10.50 16.57
C SER A 646 5.86 -9.06 16.14
N LYS A 647 7.05 -8.74 15.58
CA LYS A 647 7.36 -7.45 14.95
C LYS A 647 6.61 -7.26 13.63
N VAL A 648 6.54 -8.30 12.81
CA VAL A 648 5.88 -8.34 11.51
C VAL A 648 4.97 -9.56 11.48
N LYS A 649 3.78 -9.42 10.93
CA LYS A 649 2.82 -10.51 10.70
C LYS A 649 2.28 -10.46 9.29
N PHE A 650 2.11 -11.61 8.68
CA PHE A 650 1.47 -11.78 7.39
C PHE A 650 0.55 -12.99 7.43
N GLY A 651 -0.72 -12.81 7.03
CA GLY A 651 -1.71 -13.86 6.86
C GLY A 651 -2.50 -14.29 8.11
N PHE A 652 -2.08 -13.94 9.31
CA PHE A 652 -2.71 -14.40 10.57
C PHE A 652 -3.87 -13.54 11.05
N GLY A 653 -4.91 -14.20 11.63
CA GLY A 653 -5.82 -13.59 12.58
C GLY A 653 -5.31 -13.68 14.02
N ILE A 654 -5.71 -12.74 14.86
CA ILE A 654 -5.45 -12.76 16.32
C ILE A 654 -6.77 -13.04 17.03
N GLU A 655 -6.78 -14.05 17.91
CA GLU A 655 -7.95 -14.46 18.70
C GLU A 655 -7.63 -14.40 20.20
N ASP A 656 -8.67 -14.30 21.03
CA ASP A 656 -8.54 -14.56 22.48
C ASP A 656 -8.31 -16.06 22.72
N THR A 657 -7.30 -16.42 23.53
CA THR A 657 -7.03 -17.81 23.83
C THR A 657 -7.82 -18.27 25.06
N GLU A 658 -8.31 -19.52 25.03
CA GLU A 658 -8.89 -20.22 26.19
C GLU A 658 -7.84 -21.08 26.92
N ASP A 659 -6.56 -20.98 26.56
CA ASP A 659 -5.47 -21.72 27.19
C ASP A 659 -5.19 -21.22 28.61
N GLU A 660 -4.51 -22.03 29.42
CA GLU A 660 -4.12 -21.65 30.76
C GLU A 660 -3.23 -20.38 30.76
N GLY A 661 -3.64 -19.37 31.50
CA GLY A 661 -2.98 -18.06 31.57
C GLY A 661 -3.64 -16.99 30.71
N GLY A 662 -4.58 -17.31 29.80
CA GLY A 662 -5.27 -16.36 28.94
C GLY A 662 -4.34 -15.68 27.93
N GLY A 663 -4.74 -14.51 27.42
CA GLY A 663 -3.97 -13.77 26.39
C GLY A 663 -4.55 -13.91 24.99
N LYS A 664 -3.68 -13.91 23.99
CA LYS A 664 -4.03 -14.00 22.57
C LYS A 664 -3.31 -15.20 21.92
N ASN A 665 -3.80 -15.64 20.78
CA ASN A 665 -3.13 -16.61 19.94
C ASN A 665 -3.20 -16.18 18.46
N LEU A 666 -2.28 -16.70 17.64
CA LEU A 666 -2.36 -16.63 16.20
C LEU A 666 -3.28 -17.75 15.69
N GLY A 667 -4.26 -17.41 14.86
CA GLY A 667 -5.18 -18.31 14.22
C GLY A 667 -5.35 -18.03 12.73
N TYR A 668 -6.29 -18.73 12.07
CA TYR A 668 -6.55 -18.62 10.62
C TYR A 668 -5.31 -18.86 9.76
N THR A 669 -4.52 -19.87 10.14
CA THR A 669 -3.22 -20.18 9.53
C THR A 669 -3.37 -20.83 8.17
N ASP A 670 -2.72 -20.25 7.14
CA ASP A 670 -2.59 -20.79 5.80
C ASP A 670 -1.12 -20.98 5.41
N ALA A 671 -0.86 -21.88 4.45
CA ALA A 671 0.52 -22.11 3.99
C ALA A 671 1.12 -20.85 3.36
N GLY A 672 2.28 -20.43 3.84
CA GLY A 672 2.95 -19.20 3.43
C GLY A 672 2.86 -18.05 4.42
N ASP A 673 1.95 -18.10 5.39
CA ASP A 673 1.88 -17.12 6.47
C ASP A 673 3.16 -17.12 7.30
N TYR A 674 3.58 -15.96 7.81
CA TYR A 674 4.78 -15.85 8.64
C TYR A 674 4.68 -14.73 9.67
N ALA A 675 5.46 -14.88 10.75
CA ALA A 675 5.63 -13.87 11.79
C ALA A 675 7.11 -13.75 12.18
N ASP A 676 7.61 -12.51 12.26
CA ASP A 676 9.01 -12.20 12.58
C ASP A 676 9.16 -11.69 14.02
N TYR A 677 10.17 -12.21 14.71
CA TYR A 677 10.51 -11.84 16.08
C TYR A 677 11.98 -11.43 16.15
N LEU A 678 12.31 -10.35 16.86
CA LEU A 678 13.69 -10.03 17.18
C LEU A 678 14.12 -10.85 18.38
N ILE A 679 15.16 -11.67 18.22
CA ILE A 679 15.71 -12.51 19.29
C ILE A 679 17.17 -12.15 19.60
N TYR A 680 17.59 -12.45 20.84
CA TYR A 680 18.97 -12.37 21.29
C TYR A 680 19.39 -13.68 21.94
N THR A 681 20.54 -14.22 21.54
CA THR A 681 21.12 -15.43 22.11
C THR A 681 22.43 -15.14 22.82
N ASN A 682 22.59 -15.67 24.03
CA ASN A 682 23.83 -15.51 24.84
C ASN A 682 24.96 -16.47 24.44
N SER A 683 24.64 -17.60 23.80
CA SER A 683 25.54 -18.70 23.43
C SER A 683 25.24 -19.21 22.03
N SER A 684 26.22 -19.86 21.41
CA SER A 684 26.05 -20.56 20.13
C SER A 684 25.82 -22.04 20.43
N GLN A 685 24.56 -22.50 20.33
CA GLN A 685 24.15 -23.86 20.63
C GLN A 685 22.81 -24.22 19.96
N PRO A 686 22.46 -25.52 19.86
CA PRO A 686 21.07 -25.92 19.59
C PRO A 686 20.18 -25.63 20.80
N TYR A 687 18.87 -25.62 20.57
CA TYR A 687 17.83 -25.47 21.59
C TYR A 687 16.72 -26.49 21.35
N SER A 688 16.05 -26.90 22.45
CA SER A 688 14.74 -27.56 22.37
C SER A 688 13.67 -26.46 22.34
N VAL A 689 12.69 -26.54 21.45
CA VAL A 689 11.60 -25.56 21.33
C VAL A 689 10.26 -26.24 21.52
N ASP A 690 9.51 -25.80 22.51
CA ASP A 690 8.13 -26.20 22.74
C ASP A 690 7.20 -25.22 22.01
N PHE A 691 6.21 -25.77 21.30
CA PHE A 691 5.15 -25.02 20.63
C PHE A 691 3.80 -25.37 21.26
N ARG A 692 3.05 -24.37 21.71
CA ARG A 692 1.71 -24.52 22.28
C ARG A 692 0.67 -24.33 21.18
N VAL A 693 0.10 -25.44 20.71
CA VAL A 693 -0.74 -25.48 19.52
C VAL A 693 -2.12 -26.07 19.80
N ALA A 694 -3.11 -25.67 18.99
CA ALA A 694 -4.44 -26.27 18.94
C ALA A 694 -4.84 -26.48 17.48
N ALA A 695 -5.37 -27.66 17.12
CA ALA A 695 -5.74 -27.99 15.75
C ALA A 695 -6.97 -28.90 15.71
N GLN A 696 -8.09 -28.41 15.21
CA GLN A 696 -9.35 -29.18 15.18
C GLN A 696 -9.25 -30.44 14.33
N ASN A 697 -8.60 -30.35 13.17
CA ASN A 697 -8.53 -31.43 12.17
C ASN A 697 -7.17 -32.10 12.08
N GLY A 698 -6.12 -31.52 12.70
CA GLY A 698 -4.76 -32.04 12.73
C GLY A 698 -3.95 -31.86 11.44
N THR A 699 -2.63 -32.05 11.52
CA THR A 699 -1.67 -32.07 10.41
C THR A 699 -1.28 -30.71 9.81
N GLY A 700 -1.20 -29.63 10.60
CA GLY A 700 -0.45 -28.43 10.26
C GLY A 700 1.07 -28.65 10.42
N GLU A 701 1.87 -27.74 9.89
CA GLU A 701 3.34 -27.79 10.03
C GLU A 701 3.88 -26.36 10.21
N ILE A 702 4.76 -26.21 11.21
CA ILE A 702 5.42 -24.95 11.56
C ILE A 702 6.90 -25.07 11.26
N GLY A 703 7.51 -24.07 10.61
CA GLY A 703 8.94 -23.93 10.44
C GLY A 703 9.48 -22.71 11.18
N LEU A 704 10.66 -22.85 11.82
CA LEU A 704 11.42 -21.71 12.33
C LEU A 704 12.67 -21.48 11.48
N TYR A 705 12.92 -20.21 11.17
CA TYR A 705 14.01 -19.77 10.29
C TYR A 705 14.76 -18.59 10.91
N ILE A 706 16.07 -18.53 10.71
CA ILE A 706 16.84 -17.29 10.92
C ILE A 706 16.88 -16.55 9.58
N VAL A 707 16.50 -15.28 9.61
CA VAL A 707 16.51 -14.41 8.42
C VAL A 707 17.80 -13.58 8.43
N ASP A 708 18.43 -13.45 7.27
CA ASP A 708 19.65 -12.65 7.12
C ASP A 708 19.39 -11.14 7.29
N ALA A 709 20.45 -10.34 7.39
CA ALA A 709 20.34 -8.89 7.59
C ALA A 709 19.67 -8.14 6.43
N THR A 710 19.57 -8.76 5.25
CA THR A 710 18.90 -8.18 4.06
C THR A 710 17.42 -8.56 3.98
N GLY A 711 16.96 -9.49 4.83
CA GLY A 711 15.58 -10.01 4.80
C GLY A 711 15.28 -10.98 3.66
N THR A 712 16.29 -11.32 2.83
CA THR A 712 16.09 -12.07 1.57
C THR A 712 16.42 -13.56 1.66
N ARG A 713 17.20 -13.99 2.66
CA ARG A 713 17.59 -15.38 2.84
C ARG A 713 17.10 -15.93 4.17
N GLU A 714 16.45 -17.07 4.11
CA GLU A 714 15.93 -17.80 5.26
C GLU A 714 16.78 -19.07 5.48
N PHE A 715 17.22 -19.29 6.73
CA PHE A 715 17.96 -20.49 7.15
C PHE A 715 17.08 -21.27 8.14
N GLU A 716 16.52 -22.37 7.69
CA GLU A 716 15.71 -23.24 8.53
C GLU A 716 16.50 -23.75 9.74
N ILE A 717 15.93 -23.59 10.94
CA ILE A 717 16.49 -24.10 12.18
C ILE A 717 15.74 -25.31 12.74
N CYS A 718 14.43 -25.38 12.59
CA CYS A 718 13.64 -26.59 12.89
C CYS A 718 12.26 -26.54 12.19
N THR A 719 11.61 -27.70 12.11
CA THR A 719 10.20 -27.87 11.75
C THR A 719 9.49 -28.76 12.74
N VAL A 720 8.16 -28.58 12.91
CA VAL A 720 7.33 -29.41 13.76
C VAL A 720 5.93 -29.58 13.17
N GLU A 721 5.41 -30.81 13.21
CA GLU A 721 4.03 -31.11 12.84
C GLU A 721 3.09 -30.86 14.02
N THR A 722 1.91 -30.28 13.76
CA THR A 722 0.87 -30.07 14.78
C THR A 722 -0.07 -31.27 14.82
N PRO A 723 -0.27 -31.91 15.99
CA PRO A 723 -1.20 -33.03 16.12
C PRO A 723 -2.64 -32.56 16.14
N LYS A 724 -3.58 -33.44 15.83
CA LYS A 724 -4.99 -33.20 16.04
C LYS A 724 -5.32 -33.11 17.54
N THR A 725 -5.99 -31.99 17.93
CA THR A 725 -6.44 -31.78 19.31
C THR A 725 -7.95 -31.76 19.49
N ASP A 726 -8.72 -31.99 18.42
CA ASP A 726 -10.19 -32.02 18.37
C ASP A 726 -10.89 -30.71 18.70
N GLY A 727 -10.16 -29.57 18.70
CA GLY A 727 -10.72 -28.22 18.88
C GLY A 727 -9.72 -27.12 18.60
N TRP A 728 -10.21 -25.95 18.14
CA TRP A 728 -9.38 -24.78 17.87
C TRP A 728 -8.84 -24.11 19.15
N GLN A 729 -9.39 -24.43 20.32
CA GLN A 729 -8.97 -23.97 21.63
C GLN A 729 -8.64 -25.13 22.58
N THR A 730 -8.42 -26.33 22.02
CA THR A 730 -7.95 -27.49 22.79
C THR A 730 -6.44 -27.60 22.62
N TRP A 731 -5.71 -27.16 23.62
CA TRP A 731 -4.28 -26.92 23.53
C TRP A 731 -3.42 -28.10 23.91
N THR A 732 -2.34 -28.34 23.16
CA THR A 732 -1.27 -29.30 23.47
C THR A 732 0.09 -28.68 23.21
N THR A 733 1.15 -29.25 23.77
CA THR A 733 2.52 -28.82 23.51
C THR A 733 3.23 -29.86 22.66
N VAL A 734 3.93 -29.40 21.61
CA VAL A 734 4.79 -30.23 20.76
C VAL A 734 6.18 -29.67 20.77
N THR A 735 7.21 -30.52 20.70
CA THR A 735 8.61 -30.13 20.85
C THR A 735 9.42 -30.46 19.59
N ALA A 736 10.34 -29.58 19.22
CA ALA A 736 11.34 -29.83 18.17
C ALA A 736 12.72 -29.33 18.62
N ASN A 737 13.78 -29.95 18.11
CA ASN A 737 15.16 -29.53 18.37
C ASN A 737 15.66 -28.67 17.20
N THR A 738 16.32 -27.55 17.51
CA THR A 738 16.87 -26.65 16.50
C THR A 738 18.25 -27.10 16.04
N LYS A 739 18.61 -26.70 14.83
CA LYS A 739 20.04 -26.58 14.44
C LYS A 739 20.72 -25.52 15.32
N ASN A 740 22.04 -25.50 15.33
CA ASN A 740 22.80 -24.52 16.09
C ASN A 740 22.43 -23.09 15.68
N ILE A 741 22.05 -22.26 16.67
CA ILE A 741 21.83 -20.83 16.52
C ILE A 741 23.07 -20.13 17.08
N GLY A 742 23.67 -19.25 16.29
CA GLY A 742 24.85 -18.46 16.70
C GLY A 742 24.56 -17.52 17.88
N LYS A 743 25.62 -17.09 18.58
CA LYS A 743 25.51 -16.01 19.58
C LYS A 743 25.27 -14.67 18.89
N GLY A 744 24.29 -13.90 19.37
CA GLY A 744 24.02 -12.55 18.85
C GLY A 744 22.55 -12.24 18.68
N ILE A 745 22.29 -11.31 17.78
CA ILE A 745 20.96 -10.75 17.45
C ILE A 745 20.51 -11.32 16.13
N PHE A 746 19.28 -11.79 16.06
CA PHE A 746 18.71 -12.38 14.85
C PHE A 746 17.24 -11.97 14.68
N THR A 747 16.78 -11.96 13.43
CA THR A 747 15.35 -12.05 13.12
C THR A 747 15.00 -13.53 13.02
N LEU A 748 14.12 -13.99 13.91
CA LEU A 748 13.53 -15.33 13.89
C LEU A 748 12.20 -15.22 13.13
N ARG A 749 12.06 -15.99 12.05
CA ARG A 749 10.80 -16.11 11.31
C ARG A 749 10.12 -17.43 11.67
N MET A 750 8.91 -17.35 12.22
CA MET A 750 7.99 -18.47 12.30
C MET A 750 7.13 -18.48 11.04
N LYS A 751 7.10 -19.60 10.32
CA LYS A 751 6.41 -19.76 9.04
C LYS A 751 5.45 -20.92 9.09
N VAL A 752 4.27 -20.74 8.53
CA VAL A 752 3.30 -21.80 8.32
C VAL A 752 3.67 -22.54 7.03
N LEU A 753 4.13 -23.77 7.17
CA LEU A 753 4.43 -24.65 6.03
C LEU A 753 3.14 -25.37 5.57
N LYS A 754 2.26 -25.65 6.51
CA LYS A 754 0.92 -26.20 6.26
C LYS A 754 -0.03 -25.67 7.33
N GLY A 755 -1.12 -25.04 6.91
CA GLY A 755 -2.09 -24.39 7.80
C GLY A 755 -3.02 -25.35 8.55
N GLY A 756 -3.99 -24.79 9.29
CA GLY A 756 -5.03 -25.52 10.01
C GLY A 756 -4.73 -25.74 11.50
N PHE A 757 -4.02 -24.82 12.13
CA PHE A 757 -3.73 -24.82 13.57
C PHE A 757 -3.79 -23.39 14.15
N ASN A 758 -3.94 -23.28 15.46
CA ASN A 758 -3.70 -22.08 16.26
C ASN A 758 -2.39 -22.23 17.03
N LEU A 759 -1.64 -21.13 17.19
CA LEU A 759 -0.39 -21.08 17.93
C LEU A 759 -0.50 -20.00 19.04
N ASN A 760 -0.35 -20.44 20.31
CA ASN A 760 -0.40 -19.55 21.45
C ASN A 760 0.98 -18.95 21.75
N TRP A 761 1.97 -19.81 21.96
CA TRP A 761 3.35 -19.42 22.25
C TRP A 761 4.34 -20.51 21.80
N PHE A 762 5.61 -20.14 21.76
CA PHE A 762 6.72 -21.10 21.68
C PHE A 762 7.83 -20.72 22.64
N GLU A 763 8.52 -21.72 23.18
CA GLU A 763 9.53 -21.55 24.23
C GLU A 763 10.82 -22.27 23.89
N PHE A 764 11.91 -21.53 23.83
CA PHE A 764 13.26 -22.09 23.68
C PHE A 764 13.79 -22.54 25.04
N LYS A 765 14.28 -23.74 25.12
CA LYS A 765 14.90 -24.35 26.30
C LYS A 765 16.30 -24.81 25.97
N GLU A 766 17.19 -24.87 27.00
CA GLU A 766 18.45 -25.56 26.80
C GLU A 766 18.22 -27.06 26.59
N PRO A 767 19.01 -27.73 25.73
CA PRO A 767 18.80 -29.14 25.45
C PRO A 767 18.96 -30.00 26.74
N ASP A 768 18.13 -31.02 26.83
CA ASP A 768 18.18 -32.12 27.76
C ASP A 768 17.98 -33.37 26.92
N SER A 769 19.09 -33.97 26.50
CA SER A 769 19.06 -34.97 25.39
C SER A 769 18.55 -36.35 25.82
N ASP A 770 18.67 -36.70 27.10
CA ASP A 770 18.19 -37.97 27.63
C ASP A 770 16.89 -37.87 28.47
N GLY A 771 16.41 -36.61 28.73
CA GLY A 771 15.13 -36.36 29.37
C GLY A 771 15.12 -36.61 30.90
N ASP A 772 16.27 -36.60 31.55
CA ASP A 772 16.41 -36.85 32.98
C ASP A 772 16.14 -35.62 33.87
N GLY A 773 15.91 -34.42 33.21
CA GLY A 773 15.63 -33.15 33.83
C GLY A 773 16.86 -32.28 34.10
N ILE A 774 18.04 -32.71 33.69
CA ILE A 774 19.32 -31.98 33.80
C ILE A 774 19.77 -31.60 32.37
N LYS A 775 20.12 -30.33 32.20
CA LYS A 775 20.50 -29.79 30.91
C LYS A 775 21.83 -30.37 30.41
N ASP A 776 21.97 -30.66 29.12
CA ASP A 776 23.21 -31.17 28.49
C ASP A 776 24.48 -30.38 28.92
N SER A 777 24.33 -29.07 29.18
CA SER A 777 25.45 -28.19 29.56
C SER A 777 26.09 -28.49 30.91
N ILE A 778 25.37 -29.17 31.80
CA ILE A 778 25.78 -29.53 33.18
C ILE A 778 25.62 -31.02 33.44
N ASP A 779 25.04 -31.78 32.51
CA ASP A 779 24.86 -33.21 32.58
C ASP A 779 26.20 -33.95 32.35
N ASN A 780 26.61 -34.76 33.33
CA ASN A 780 27.78 -35.61 33.25
C ASN A 780 27.45 -37.06 32.84
N CYS A 781 26.15 -37.42 32.78
CA CYS A 781 25.67 -38.78 32.50
C CYS A 781 24.61 -38.76 31.39
N SER A 782 24.96 -38.32 30.21
CA SER A 782 24.14 -38.00 29.01
C SER A 782 23.27 -39.11 28.42
N ASP A 783 23.22 -40.26 29.05
CA ASP A 783 22.44 -41.45 28.61
C ASP A 783 21.56 -41.97 29.76
N THR A 784 21.19 -41.16 30.74
CA THR A 784 20.34 -41.56 31.88
C THR A 784 18.90 -41.85 31.40
N PRO A 785 18.31 -43.02 31.63
CA PRO A 785 16.97 -43.32 31.18
C PRO A 785 15.92 -42.36 31.82
N GLU A 786 14.96 -41.94 31.00
CA GLU A 786 13.86 -41.05 31.45
C GLU A 786 13.16 -41.58 32.70
N GLY A 787 12.92 -40.71 33.66
CA GLY A 787 12.29 -41.08 34.95
C GLY A 787 13.22 -41.70 36.01
N THR A 788 14.51 -41.82 35.73
CA THR A 788 15.54 -42.18 36.72
C THR A 788 15.74 -40.99 37.65
N ALA A 789 15.82 -41.24 38.98
CA ALA A 789 16.18 -40.21 39.93
C ALA A 789 17.68 -39.91 39.80
N VAL A 790 17.99 -38.63 39.50
CA VAL A 790 19.38 -38.14 39.24
C VAL A 790 19.81 -37.10 40.25
N ASP A 791 21.09 -36.90 40.40
CA ASP A 791 21.68 -35.80 41.16
C ASP A 791 21.71 -34.51 40.27
N PHE A 792 22.25 -33.42 40.83
CA PHE A 792 22.35 -32.14 40.14
C PHE A 792 23.31 -32.13 38.93
N THR A 793 23.98 -33.25 38.64
CA THR A 793 24.88 -33.43 37.50
C THR A 793 24.36 -34.47 36.51
N GLY A 794 23.06 -34.87 36.58
CA GLY A 794 22.44 -35.81 35.66
C GLY A 794 22.77 -37.27 35.91
N CYS A 795 23.57 -37.58 36.94
CA CYS A 795 23.98 -38.96 37.21
C CYS A 795 22.98 -39.67 38.13
N PRO A 796 22.62 -40.94 37.80
CA PRO A 796 21.69 -41.72 38.60
C PRO A 796 22.02 -41.74 40.07
N ILE A 797 21.07 -41.35 40.93
CA ILE A 797 21.19 -41.54 42.37
C ILE A 797 20.84 -42.97 42.71
N PHE A 798 21.78 -43.68 43.33
CA PHE A 798 21.49 -45.01 43.80
C PHE A 798 20.44 -44.93 44.92
N THR A 799 19.21 -45.32 44.63
CA THR A 799 18.15 -45.44 45.65
C THR A 799 18.07 -46.92 46.05
N LEU A 800 18.36 -47.19 47.32
CA LEU A 800 18.12 -48.53 47.88
C LEU A 800 16.60 -48.84 47.86
N PRO A 801 16.17 -50.00 47.40
CA PRO A 801 14.77 -50.37 47.44
C PRO A 801 14.23 -50.28 48.87
N LEU A 802 13.12 -49.54 49.12
CA LEU A 802 12.56 -49.24 50.42
C LEU A 802 12.21 -50.48 51.27
N ASP A 803 11.84 -51.59 50.59
CA ASP A 803 11.33 -52.81 51.22
C ASP A 803 12.41 -53.68 51.85
N ASN A 804 13.67 -53.47 51.52
CA ASN A 804 14.79 -54.30 52.00
C ASN A 804 15.86 -53.54 52.81
N ASN A 805 15.71 -52.25 53.03
CA ASN A 805 16.70 -51.42 53.67
C ASN A 805 16.55 -51.38 55.19
N LYS A 806 17.46 -51.99 55.92
CA LYS A 806 17.61 -51.83 57.36
C LYS A 806 18.90 -51.10 57.66
N VAL A 807 18.74 -49.91 58.17
CA VAL A 807 19.83 -49.08 58.66
C VAL A 807 19.81 -49.12 60.19
N TRP A 808 20.88 -49.49 60.80
CA TRP A 808 21.04 -49.33 62.27
C TRP A 808 22.30 -48.53 62.55
N VAL A 809 22.12 -47.68 63.51
CA VAL A 809 23.19 -46.79 63.99
C VAL A 809 23.57 -47.13 65.37
N THR A 810 24.78 -47.43 65.66
CA THR A 810 25.34 -47.50 66.99
C THR A 810 26.04 -46.18 67.28
N SER A 811 25.47 -45.44 68.24
CA SER A 811 26.12 -44.18 68.68
C SER A 811 27.49 -44.42 69.30
N ALA A 812 28.39 -43.49 69.13
CA ALA A 812 29.69 -43.50 69.78
C ALA A 812 29.49 -43.58 71.33
N SER A 813 30.35 -44.29 71.99
CA SER A 813 30.31 -44.55 73.47
C SER A 813 30.41 -43.24 74.31
N CYS A 814 31.01 -42.21 73.78
CA CYS A 814 31.13 -40.86 74.36
C CYS A 814 31.28 -39.81 73.26
N ILE A 815 30.96 -38.52 73.59
CA ILE A 815 31.20 -37.38 72.66
C ILE A 815 32.70 -37.27 72.38
N GLY A 816 33.04 -37.38 71.05
CA GLY A 816 34.41 -37.33 70.55
C GLY A 816 35.06 -38.69 70.30
N ASN A 817 34.40 -39.82 70.58
CA ASN A 817 34.90 -41.14 70.19
C ASN A 817 34.52 -41.43 68.73
N THR A 818 35.30 -42.24 68.08
CA THR A 818 35.12 -42.69 66.69
C THR A 818 34.59 -44.15 66.59
N ASP A 819 34.07 -44.65 67.77
CA ASP A 819 33.57 -46.03 67.87
C ASP A 819 32.07 -46.25 67.48
N GLY A 820 31.40 -45.19 67.00
CA GLY A 820 30.09 -45.30 66.41
C GLY A 820 30.15 -45.98 65.05
N SER A 821 29.10 -46.73 64.70
CA SER A 821 29.03 -47.43 63.44
C SER A 821 27.64 -47.28 62.82
N ILE A 822 27.60 -47.23 61.51
CA ILE A 822 26.37 -47.35 60.69
C ILE A 822 26.46 -48.67 59.97
N GLY A 823 25.48 -49.52 60.18
CA GLY A 823 25.35 -50.81 59.47
C GLY A 823 24.20 -50.73 58.50
N LEU A 824 24.42 -51.22 57.28
CA LEU A 824 23.43 -51.40 56.24
C LEU A 824 23.29 -52.87 55.94
N SER A 825 22.04 -53.40 55.85
CA SER A 825 21.82 -54.68 55.21
C SER A 825 21.07 -54.47 53.92
N VAL A 826 21.57 -55.01 52.86
CA VAL A 826 20.94 -55.06 51.60
C VAL A 826 20.09 -56.32 51.52
#